data_bdf88b060e94cf2e12df84cee48ca97c
#
_entry.id   bdf88b060e94cf2e12df84cee48ca97c
#
_cell.length_a   1.000
_cell.length_b   1.000
_cell.length_c   1.000
_cell.angle_alpha   90.00
_cell.angle_beta   90.00
_cell.angle_gamma   90.00
#
_symmetry.space_group_name_H-M   'P 1'
#
loop_
_entity.id
_entity.type
_entity.pdbx_description
1 polymer ?
#
loop_
_entity_poly.entity_id
_entity_poly.type
_entity_poly.pdbx_seq_one_letter_code
_entity_poly.pdbx_strand_id
1 'polypeptide(L)'
;MNKKALSILEFDKITERLSKYATSAPGKVLCRKLMPSTDLDYIRKCEQDTTAASSRIFAKGSLGFSGLTDIRPLIKSLEVGSSLGISELLSVAAMLSVTGSAIRYDSNSIETNPDVLSERFNILNPLSDVLNEINRCIISETEIADDASTNLKDIRRQQKNVNERIKSELSHMISGSYRTYLQDAVVTTRDGRYCIPVKAEYRSQVPGMIHDQSNTGSTFFIEPMSIVKLNNDLRELEIKESEEISVILSSLSAMAGNYTTELLANYDILKELDFIFAKAGFSHSYKGSEPIMDCDGKINIKKGRHPLIDSSKVVPVDIYLGDGYEQLIITGPNTGGKTVTLKTIGLFSLMGQSGLHIPASDNSKLTVFNDIFADIGDEQSIEQSLSTFSSHMKNIVYILKKADSNSLVLFDELCAGTDPTEGAALAISILRTLHSKKITTIATTHYSELKIYALSTDGVENACCEFDVASLAPTYRLLIGIPGKSNAFAISGKLGLPSEIIENAKANIGTSDKAFEDVISDLERSRVTIEKEQAEIELYKKEIEELKNRLKIKTERLDEKSDSIIEKAREEADAILREAKETADETIRDFNKAAKNGMTIQDLEAGRERIRKQLEKTNAKKAANKPVQTSNHTAADFHIGDKVHVISMDLDGTVHTLPDSKGFLTVSMGILNSKVNIKDLIILKEASETEKLNNKKSGIGKLKMNKTASISPEINLIGMTSDEAIIALDKYLDDAFLAHISPVRIVHGKGSGVLRNAVHNYLKRQKHVKSFRLGTFGEGDYGVTIAEFKD
;
A
#
# COMPACT_ATOMS: atom_id res chain seq x y z
N MET A 1 -8.82 -12.41 -26.25
CA MET A 1 -8.26 -11.06 -25.94
C MET A 1 -7.62 -10.43 -27.17
N ASN A 2 -7.98 -9.21 -27.53
CA ASN A 2 -7.55 -8.51 -28.75
C ASN A 2 -6.07 -8.08 -28.66
N LYS A 3 -5.21 -8.61 -29.56
CA LYS A 3 -3.77 -8.28 -29.58
C LYS A 3 -3.49 -6.80 -29.86
N LYS A 4 -4.32 -6.12 -30.67
CA LYS A 4 -4.17 -4.68 -30.95
C LYS A 4 -4.37 -3.85 -29.69
N ALA A 5 -5.36 -4.22 -28.85
CA ALA A 5 -5.60 -3.53 -27.58
C ALA A 5 -4.42 -3.68 -26.59
N LEU A 6 -3.77 -4.85 -26.53
CA LEU A 6 -2.59 -5.06 -25.68
C LEU A 6 -1.46 -4.06 -26.02
N SER A 7 -1.21 -3.83 -27.31
CA SER A 7 -0.18 -2.89 -27.75
C SER A 7 -0.60 -1.42 -27.52
N ILE A 8 -1.84 -1.04 -27.84
CA ILE A 8 -2.36 0.31 -27.65
C ILE A 8 -2.37 0.71 -26.17
N LEU A 9 -2.73 -0.21 -25.28
CA LEU A 9 -2.75 -0.03 -23.83
C LEU A 9 -1.37 -0.21 -23.19
N GLU A 10 -0.34 -0.48 -24.00
CA GLU A 10 1.05 -0.60 -23.55
C GLU A 10 1.28 -1.74 -22.53
N PHE A 11 0.50 -2.83 -22.62
CA PHE A 11 0.64 -4.00 -21.73
C PHE A 11 1.97 -4.71 -21.90
N ASP A 12 2.58 -4.66 -23.07
CA ASP A 12 3.94 -5.11 -23.36
C ASP A 12 4.98 -4.42 -22.47
N LYS A 13 4.82 -3.11 -22.19
CA LYS A 13 5.69 -2.40 -21.26
C LYS A 13 5.53 -2.89 -19.80
N ILE A 14 4.32 -3.31 -19.42
CA ILE A 14 4.07 -3.91 -18.11
C ILE A 14 4.78 -5.26 -17.99
N THR A 15 4.63 -6.13 -18.98
CA THR A 15 5.30 -7.45 -18.97
C THR A 15 6.82 -7.35 -19.02
N GLU A 16 7.36 -6.36 -19.75
CA GLU A 16 8.81 -6.09 -19.75
C GLU A 16 9.28 -5.53 -18.40
N ARG A 17 8.54 -4.62 -17.76
CA ARG A 17 8.84 -4.18 -16.39
C ARG A 17 8.78 -5.34 -15.39
N LEU A 18 7.73 -6.17 -15.47
CA LEU A 18 7.58 -7.37 -14.64
C LEU A 18 8.79 -8.31 -14.79
N SER A 19 9.29 -8.50 -16.01
CA SER A 19 10.43 -9.41 -16.28
C SER A 19 11.71 -8.99 -15.56
N LYS A 20 11.85 -7.73 -15.13
CA LYS A 20 13.01 -7.24 -14.36
C LYS A 20 13.00 -7.72 -12.91
N TYR A 21 11.86 -8.16 -12.41
CA TYR A 21 11.71 -8.69 -11.04
C TYR A 21 11.93 -10.19 -10.97
N ALA A 22 11.81 -10.91 -12.08
CA ALA A 22 12.22 -12.31 -12.16
C ALA A 22 13.75 -12.42 -12.16
N THR A 23 14.28 -13.32 -11.34
CA THR A 23 15.74 -13.49 -11.17
C THR A 23 16.32 -14.57 -12.07
N SER A 24 15.50 -15.52 -12.54
CA SER A 24 15.90 -16.58 -13.46
C SER A 24 15.56 -16.27 -14.92
N ALA A 25 16.31 -16.88 -15.84
CA ALA A 25 16.01 -16.78 -17.27
C ALA A 25 14.63 -17.41 -17.64
N PRO A 26 14.24 -18.60 -17.15
CA PRO A 26 12.92 -19.15 -17.38
C PRO A 26 11.77 -18.29 -16.80
N GLY A 27 11.95 -17.71 -15.60
CA GLY A 27 10.98 -16.81 -14.98
C GLY A 27 10.75 -15.55 -15.81
N LYS A 28 11.83 -14.94 -16.35
CA LYS A 28 11.74 -13.77 -17.26
C LYS A 28 10.95 -14.11 -18.53
N VAL A 29 11.11 -15.30 -19.06
CA VAL A 29 10.34 -15.76 -20.23
C VAL A 29 8.85 -15.87 -19.91
N LEU A 30 8.48 -16.39 -18.73
CA LEU A 30 7.08 -16.44 -18.29
C LEU A 30 6.50 -15.04 -18.12
N CYS A 31 7.25 -14.11 -17.52
CA CYS A 31 6.82 -12.72 -17.36
C CYS A 31 6.48 -12.06 -18.71
N ARG A 32 7.36 -12.21 -19.72
CA ARG A 32 7.15 -11.64 -21.06
C ARG A 32 6.02 -12.31 -21.85
N LYS A 33 5.72 -13.58 -21.54
CA LYS A 33 4.63 -14.34 -22.17
C LYS A 33 3.30 -14.23 -21.43
N LEU A 34 3.23 -13.42 -20.38
CA LEU A 34 2.01 -13.23 -19.60
C LEU A 34 0.90 -12.67 -20.48
N MET A 35 -0.25 -13.32 -20.45
CA MET A 35 -1.46 -12.93 -21.17
C MET A 35 -2.65 -12.89 -20.22
N PRO A 36 -3.58 -11.94 -20.41
CA PRO A 36 -4.81 -11.89 -19.64
C PRO A 36 -5.69 -13.10 -19.88
N SER A 37 -6.27 -13.65 -18.81
CA SER A 37 -7.23 -14.75 -18.84
C SER A 37 -8.67 -14.23 -18.81
N THR A 38 -9.63 -15.06 -19.25
CA THR A 38 -11.06 -14.83 -19.09
C THR A 38 -11.71 -15.80 -18.10
N ASP A 39 -10.93 -16.69 -17.52
CA ASP A 39 -11.36 -17.64 -16.50
C ASP A 39 -11.20 -16.99 -15.11
N LEU A 40 -12.32 -16.68 -14.47
CA LEU A 40 -12.39 -16.00 -13.18
C LEU A 40 -11.70 -16.79 -12.06
N ASP A 41 -11.88 -18.12 -12.02
CA ASP A 41 -11.30 -18.95 -10.96
C ASP A 41 -9.77 -19.02 -11.10
N TYR A 42 -9.30 -19.14 -12.33
CA TYR A 42 -7.85 -19.05 -12.62
C TYR A 42 -7.27 -17.68 -12.25
N ILE A 43 -7.96 -16.58 -12.58
CA ILE A 43 -7.53 -15.23 -12.24
C ILE A 43 -7.41 -15.07 -10.73
N ARG A 44 -8.45 -15.43 -9.98
CA ARG A 44 -8.48 -15.36 -8.51
C ARG A 44 -7.35 -16.18 -7.88
N LYS A 45 -7.10 -17.38 -8.39
CA LYS A 45 -5.97 -18.20 -7.94
C LYS A 45 -4.63 -17.49 -8.16
N CYS A 46 -4.43 -16.89 -9.35
CA CYS A 46 -3.22 -16.13 -9.64
C CYS A 46 -3.04 -14.90 -8.75
N GLU A 47 -4.13 -14.22 -8.38
CA GLU A 47 -4.11 -13.08 -7.46
C GLU A 47 -3.77 -13.52 -6.04
N GLN A 48 -4.40 -14.59 -5.56
CA GLN A 48 -4.09 -15.19 -4.25
C GLN A 48 -2.63 -15.62 -4.15
N ASP A 49 -2.08 -16.25 -5.20
CA ASP A 49 -0.67 -16.59 -5.30
C ASP A 49 0.22 -15.34 -5.18
N THR A 50 -0.14 -14.27 -5.87
CA THR A 50 0.60 -12.98 -5.83
C THR A 50 0.53 -12.34 -4.45
N THR A 51 -0.64 -12.35 -3.80
CA THR A 51 -0.87 -11.82 -2.45
C THR A 51 -0.10 -12.63 -1.40
N ALA A 52 -0.11 -13.96 -1.50
CA ALA A 52 0.68 -14.83 -0.61
C ALA A 52 2.19 -14.56 -0.74
N ALA A 53 2.69 -14.46 -1.98
CA ALA A 53 4.10 -14.11 -2.21
C ALA A 53 4.43 -12.70 -1.70
N SER A 54 3.53 -11.72 -1.87
CA SER A 54 3.67 -10.36 -1.34
C SER A 54 3.80 -10.36 0.18
N SER A 55 2.96 -11.10 0.87
CA SER A 55 3.00 -11.27 2.33
C SER A 55 4.31 -11.95 2.79
N ARG A 56 4.76 -12.98 2.07
CA ARG A 56 6.03 -13.64 2.33
C ARG A 56 7.23 -12.73 2.13
N ILE A 57 7.25 -11.92 1.05
CA ILE A 57 8.31 -10.92 0.80
C ILE A 57 8.36 -9.89 1.94
N PHE A 58 7.22 -9.43 2.42
CA PHE A 58 7.15 -8.48 3.53
C PHE A 58 7.69 -9.08 4.84
N ALA A 59 7.37 -10.34 5.13
CA ALA A 59 7.77 -11.01 6.38
C ALA A 59 9.22 -11.51 6.38
N LYS A 60 9.72 -12.04 5.25
CA LYS A 60 10.98 -12.80 5.18
C LYS A 60 11.97 -12.29 4.13
N GLY A 61 11.60 -11.25 3.36
CA GLY A 61 12.37 -10.83 2.19
C GLY A 61 12.08 -11.67 0.95
N SER A 62 12.69 -11.30 -0.19
CA SER A 62 12.49 -11.98 -1.47
C SER A 62 13.32 -13.25 -1.56
N LEU A 63 12.77 -14.29 -2.18
CA LEU A 63 13.50 -15.51 -2.55
C LEU A 63 14.22 -15.29 -3.91
N GLY A 64 15.48 -15.66 -4.00
CA GLY A 64 16.27 -15.58 -5.22
C GLY A 64 16.30 -16.91 -5.98
N PHE A 65 16.11 -16.85 -7.31
CA PHE A 65 16.14 -18.01 -8.21
C PHE A 65 17.30 -17.91 -9.23
N SER A 66 18.32 -17.10 -8.91
CA SER A 66 19.51 -16.96 -9.75
C SER A 66 20.25 -18.31 -9.84
N GLY A 67 20.64 -18.69 -11.04
CA GLY A 67 21.21 -20.01 -11.30
C GLY A 67 20.22 -21.04 -11.86
N LEU A 68 18.92 -20.77 -11.83
CA LEU A 68 17.93 -21.59 -12.53
C LEU A 68 18.01 -21.31 -14.04
N THR A 69 18.41 -22.33 -14.80
CA THR A 69 18.45 -22.36 -16.27
C THR A 69 17.44 -23.38 -16.81
N ASP A 70 17.23 -23.39 -18.12
CA ASP A 70 16.32 -24.38 -18.72
C ASP A 70 17.04 -25.75 -18.83
N ILE A 71 16.73 -26.64 -17.89
CA ILE A 71 17.33 -27.97 -17.81
C ILE A 71 16.56 -29.05 -18.59
N ARG A 72 15.42 -28.73 -19.21
CA ARG A 72 14.61 -29.73 -19.96
C ARG A 72 15.36 -30.45 -21.07
N PRO A 73 16.28 -29.81 -21.84
CA PRO A 73 17.13 -30.52 -22.80
C PRO A 73 18.06 -31.52 -22.11
N LEU A 74 18.61 -31.16 -20.91
CA LEU A 74 19.51 -32.01 -20.14
C LEU A 74 18.77 -33.24 -19.61
N ILE A 75 17.53 -33.04 -19.10
CA ILE A 75 16.70 -34.16 -18.65
C ILE A 75 16.43 -35.15 -19.79
N LYS A 76 16.10 -34.66 -21.00
CA LYS A 76 15.93 -35.53 -22.17
C LYS A 76 17.19 -36.31 -22.50
N SER A 77 18.37 -35.71 -22.36
CA SER A 77 19.66 -36.39 -22.56
C SER A 77 19.87 -37.48 -21.50
N LEU A 78 19.51 -37.20 -20.23
CA LEU A 78 19.59 -38.20 -19.16
C LEU A 78 18.61 -39.37 -19.35
N GLU A 79 17.38 -39.11 -19.83
CA GLU A 79 16.37 -40.14 -20.10
C GLU A 79 16.81 -41.16 -21.17
N VAL A 80 17.60 -40.71 -22.16
CA VAL A 80 18.18 -41.60 -23.18
C VAL A 80 19.53 -42.18 -22.79
N GLY A 81 19.97 -41.97 -21.55
CA GLY A 81 21.23 -42.50 -21.01
C GLY A 81 22.48 -41.77 -21.50
N SER A 82 22.35 -40.56 -22.05
CA SER A 82 23.50 -39.76 -22.50
C SER A 82 24.24 -39.15 -21.32
N SER A 83 25.55 -39.07 -21.39
CA SER A 83 26.38 -38.41 -20.40
C SER A 83 26.34 -36.90 -20.59
N LEU A 84 26.16 -36.16 -19.50
CA LEU A 84 26.21 -34.70 -19.46
C LEU A 84 27.64 -34.20 -19.29
N GLY A 85 27.92 -33.03 -19.85
CA GLY A 85 29.20 -32.34 -19.66
C GLY A 85 29.27 -31.61 -18.30
N ILE A 86 30.44 -31.06 -18.00
CA ILE A 86 30.73 -30.37 -16.74
C ILE A 86 29.73 -29.19 -16.50
N SER A 87 29.59 -28.29 -17.50
CA SER A 87 28.71 -27.13 -17.39
C SER A 87 27.21 -27.51 -17.25
N GLU A 88 26.81 -28.64 -17.85
CA GLU A 88 25.45 -29.17 -17.78
C GLU A 88 25.16 -29.76 -16.39
N LEU A 89 26.06 -30.50 -15.80
CA LEU A 89 25.97 -31.02 -14.44
C LEU A 89 25.99 -29.87 -13.41
N LEU A 90 26.80 -28.84 -13.62
CA LEU A 90 26.80 -27.65 -12.79
C LEU A 90 25.46 -26.91 -12.87
N SER A 91 24.82 -26.91 -14.04
CA SER A 91 23.46 -26.33 -14.19
C SER A 91 22.40 -27.11 -13.36
N VAL A 92 22.52 -28.45 -13.32
CA VAL A 92 21.68 -29.30 -12.45
C VAL A 92 21.96 -28.99 -10.97
N ALA A 93 23.24 -28.93 -10.60
CA ALA A 93 23.64 -28.60 -9.22
C ALA A 93 23.15 -27.20 -8.79
N ALA A 94 23.27 -26.19 -9.66
CA ALA A 94 22.75 -24.84 -9.39
C ALA A 94 21.25 -24.84 -9.14
N MET A 95 20.45 -25.55 -9.95
CA MET A 95 19.02 -25.71 -9.72
C MET A 95 18.73 -26.41 -8.38
N LEU A 96 19.44 -27.48 -8.04
CA LEU A 96 19.25 -28.19 -6.77
C LEU A 96 19.64 -27.32 -5.57
N SER A 97 20.63 -26.46 -5.69
CA SER A 97 20.98 -25.46 -4.68
C SER A 97 19.86 -24.44 -4.46
N VAL A 98 19.23 -23.97 -5.55
CA VAL A 98 18.04 -23.09 -5.49
C VAL A 98 16.87 -23.83 -4.84
N THR A 99 16.66 -25.13 -5.17
CA THR A 99 15.65 -25.98 -4.54
C THR A 99 15.85 -26.05 -3.03
N GLY A 100 17.06 -26.34 -2.58
CA GLY A 100 17.40 -26.39 -1.15
C GLY A 100 17.20 -25.01 -0.44
N SER A 101 17.46 -23.92 -1.15
CA SER A 101 17.23 -22.56 -0.64
C SER A 101 15.75 -22.23 -0.52
N ALA A 102 14.95 -22.66 -1.51
CA ALA A 102 13.49 -22.50 -1.49
C ALA A 102 12.85 -23.28 -0.32
N ILE A 103 13.24 -24.51 -0.10
CA ILE A 103 12.78 -25.33 1.02
C ILE A 103 13.11 -24.67 2.37
N ARG A 104 14.35 -24.18 2.53
CA ARG A 104 14.76 -23.45 3.76
C ARG A 104 13.97 -22.15 3.95
N TYR A 105 13.68 -21.45 2.87
CA TYR A 105 12.88 -20.23 2.90
C TYR A 105 11.45 -20.51 3.42
N ASP A 106 10.84 -21.62 3.02
CA ASP A 106 9.52 -22.01 3.51
C ASP A 106 9.56 -22.46 4.97
N SER A 107 10.51 -23.34 5.36
CA SER A 107 10.63 -23.92 6.70
C SER A 107 10.99 -22.94 7.82
N ASN A 108 11.57 -21.79 7.50
CA ASN A 108 11.90 -20.73 8.47
C ASN A 108 10.66 -19.95 8.98
N SER A 109 9.46 -20.45 8.80
CA SER A 109 8.23 -19.86 9.30
C SER A 109 7.88 -20.40 10.69
N ILE A 110 8.26 -19.66 11.73
CA ILE A 110 7.95 -20.03 13.12
C ILE A 110 6.46 -19.84 13.48
N GLU A 111 5.67 -19.10 12.72
CA GLU A 111 4.29 -18.73 13.08
C GLU A 111 3.30 -18.51 11.91
N THR A 112 3.58 -18.87 10.68
CA THR A 112 2.59 -18.65 9.61
C THR A 112 1.79 -19.92 9.34
N ASN A 113 0.46 -19.84 9.44
CA ASN A 113 -0.42 -20.86 8.89
C ASN A 113 -0.05 -21.15 7.42
N PRO A 114 -0.16 -22.40 6.98
CA PRO A 114 0.07 -22.75 5.57
C PRO A 114 -0.75 -21.84 4.66
N ASP A 115 -0.11 -21.24 3.67
CA ASP A 115 -0.76 -20.45 2.63
C ASP A 115 -0.88 -21.25 1.32
N VAL A 116 -1.48 -20.64 0.31
CA VAL A 116 -1.69 -21.27 -1.01
C VAL A 116 -0.39 -21.67 -1.73
N LEU A 117 0.76 -21.09 -1.35
CA LEU A 117 2.07 -21.45 -1.93
C LEU A 117 2.74 -22.63 -1.23
N SER A 118 2.34 -22.96 0.01
CA SER A 118 2.99 -24.01 0.83
C SER A 118 2.95 -25.37 0.14
N GLU A 119 1.89 -25.70 -0.60
CA GLU A 119 1.80 -26.95 -1.37
C GLU A 119 2.93 -27.05 -2.40
N ARG A 120 3.28 -25.94 -3.10
CA ARG A 120 4.35 -25.94 -4.10
C ARG A 120 5.72 -26.17 -3.46
N PHE A 121 5.97 -25.56 -2.29
CA PHE A 121 7.23 -25.77 -1.57
C PHE A 121 7.37 -27.21 -1.05
N ASN A 122 6.27 -27.85 -0.64
CA ASN A 122 6.25 -29.22 -0.15
C ASN A 122 6.54 -30.27 -1.22
N ILE A 123 6.28 -29.99 -2.50
CA ILE A 123 6.59 -30.92 -3.62
C ILE A 123 8.08 -30.91 -3.95
N LEU A 124 8.82 -29.83 -3.59
CA LEU A 124 10.24 -29.70 -3.91
C LEU A 124 11.07 -30.80 -3.24
N ASN A 125 11.93 -31.46 -4.02
CA ASN A 125 12.85 -32.48 -3.52
C ASN A 125 14.30 -31.98 -3.63
N PRO A 126 15.05 -31.85 -2.53
CA PRO A 126 16.37 -31.24 -2.53
C PRO A 126 17.45 -32.10 -3.20
N LEU A 127 17.21 -33.43 -3.37
CA LEU A 127 18.16 -34.41 -3.95
C LEU A 127 19.61 -34.14 -3.48
N SER A 128 19.78 -34.03 -2.17
CA SER A 128 21.03 -33.59 -1.54
C SER A 128 22.22 -34.47 -1.91
N ASP A 129 21.99 -35.77 -2.09
CA ASP A 129 23.05 -36.72 -2.45
C ASP A 129 23.60 -36.44 -3.84
N VAL A 130 22.72 -36.14 -4.80
CA VAL A 130 23.12 -35.77 -6.18
C VAL A 130 23.87 -34.41 -6.16
N LEU A 131 23.33 -33.43 -5.46
CA LEU A 131 23.95 -32.10 -5.33
C LEU A 131 25.36 -32.20 -4.71
N ASN A 132 25.49 -32.91 -3.61
CA ASN A 132 26.75 -33.04 -2.88
C ASN A 132 27.81 -33.80 -3.72
N GLU A 133 27.40 -34.83 -4.43
CA GLU A 133 28.31 -35.60 -5.25
C GLU A 133 28.80 -34.84 -6.50
N ILE A 134 27.91 -34.08 -7.15
CA ILE A 134 28.32 -33.17 -8.23
C ILE A 134 29.31 -32.12 -7.71
N ASN A 135 29.00 -31.45 -6.61
CA ASN A 135 29.87 -30.43 -6.03
C ASN A 135 31.20 -31.00 -5.48
N ARG A 136 31.20 -32.24 -5.04
CA ARG A 136 32.45 -32.93 -4.63
C ARG A 136 33.38 -33.22 -5.82
N CYS A 137 32.82 -33.64 -6.95
CA CYS A 137 33.57 -34.02 -8.12
C CYS A 137 33.97 -32.85 -9.03
N ILE A 138 33.11 -31.79 -9.10
CA ILE A 138 33.28 -30.67 -10.04
C ILE A 138 33.55 -29.38 -9.26
N ILE A 139 34.75 -28.81 -9.43
CA ILE A 139 35.15 -27.54 -8.75
C ILE A 139 34.71 -26.32 -9.56
N SER A 140 34.87 -26.37 -10.89
CA SER A 140 34.54 -25.27 -11.79
C SER A 140 34.17 -25.79 -13.19
N GLU A 141 33.78 -24.89 -14.09
CA GLU A 141 33.45 -25.27 -15.49
C GLU A 141 34.56 -25.93 -16.25
N THR A 142 35.80 -25.83 -15.78
CA THR A 142 37.02 -26.36 -16.46
C THR A 142 37.79 -27.35 -15.59
N GLU A 143 37.35 -27.57 -14.33
CA GLU A 143 38.18 -28.32 -13.38
C GLU A 143 37.36 -29.37 -12.62
N ILE A 144 37.83 -30.62 -12.70
CA ILE A 144 37.34 -31.75 -11.89
C ILE A 144 38.28 -31.92 -10.70
N ALA A 145 37.73 -32.19 -9.51
CA ALA A 145 38.48 -32.38 -8.29
C ALA A 145 39.46 -33.57 -8.42
N ASP A 146 40.66 -33.45 -7.87
CA ASP A 146 41.64 -34.53 -7.87
C ASP A 146 41.13 -35.79 -7.16
N ASP A 147 40.30 -35.65 -6.17
CA ASP A 147 39.69 -36.72 -5.39
C ASP A 147 38.31 -37.15 -5.89
N ALA A 148 37.91 -36.70 -7.09
CA ALA A 148 36.66 -37.14 -7.71
C ALA A 148 36.63 -38.65 -7.90
N SER A 149 37.80 -39.27 -8.24
CA SER A 149 38.01 -40.71 -8.18
C SER A 149 39.43 -41.03 -7.70
N THR A 150 39.63 -42.25 -7.17
CA THR A 150 40.93 -42.72 -6.80
C THR A 150 41.86 -42.82 -8.01
N ASN A 151 41.33 -43.25 -9.16
CA ASN A 151 42.10 -43.38 -10.41
C ASN A 151 42.58 -42.02 -10.92
N LEU A 152 41.70 -41.00 -10.95
CA LEU A 152 42.08 -39.65 -11.39
C LEU A 152 43.20 -39.07 -10.51
N LYS A 153 43.11 -39.24 -9.20
CA LYS A 153 44.14 -38.81 -8.25
C LYS A 153 45.48 -39.48 -8.56
N ASP A 154 45.50 -40.78 -8.82
CA ASP A 154 46.72 -41.51 -9.14
C ASP A 154 47.29 -41.11 -10.52
N ILE A 155 46.45 -40.90 -11.53
CA ILE A 155 46.87 -40.41 -12.86
C ILE A 155 47.53 -39.04 -12.74
N ARG A 156 46.92 -38.07 -12.06
CA ARG A 156 47.45 -36.72 -11.89
C ARG A 156 48.73 -36.70 -11.07
N ARG A 157 48.84 -37.58 -10.07
CA ARG A 157 50.09 -37.75 -9.32
C ARG A 157 51.21 -38.28 -10.24
N GLN A 158 50.89 -39.24 -11.11
CA GLN A 158 51.86 -39.77 -12.09
C GLN A 158 52.28 -38.70 -13.11
N GLN A 159 51.31 -37.92 -13.65
CA GLN A 159 51.57 -36.79 -14.55
C GLN A 159 52.57 -35.79 -13.89
N LYS A 160 52.32 -35.41 -12.63
CA LYS A 160 53.17 -34.49 -11.86
C LYS A 160 54.58 -35.03 -11.75
N ASN A 161 54.73 -36.33 -11.39
CA ASN A 161 56.03 -36.99 -11.27
C ASN A 161 56.77 -37.01 -12.61
N VAL A 162 56.07 -37.34 -13.72
CA VAL A 162 56.68 -37.35 -15.06
C VAL A 162 57.10 -35.95 -15.48
N ASN A 163 56.25 -34.95 -15.25
CA ASN A 163 56.59 -33.55 -15.53
C ASN A 163 57.79 -33.04 -14.72
N GLU A 164 57.90 -33.39 -13.45
CA GLU A 164 59.06 -33.03 -12.63
C GLU A 164 60.36 -33.71 -13.16
N ARG A 165 60.26 -34.97 -13.62
CA ARG A 165 61.40 -35.67 -14.24
C ARG A 165 61.81 -35.03 -15.55
N ILE A 166 60.85 -34.70 -16.45
CA ILE A 166 61.12 -33.99 -17.71
C ILE A 166 61.86 -32.67 -17.43
N LYS A 167 61.34 -31.86 -16.50
CA LYS A 167 61.94 -30.56 -16.10
C LYS A 167 63.36 -30.75 -15.56
N SER A 168 63.59 -31.75 -14.71
CA SER A 168 64.90 -32.05 -14.15
C SER A 168 65.90 -32.45 -15.24
N GLU A 169 65.52 -33.41 -16.14
CA GLU A 169 66.31 -33.85 -17.23
C GLU A 169 66.64 -32.70 -18.20
N LEU A 170 65.65 -31.92 -18.59
CA LEU A 170 65.90 -30.81 -19.50
C LEU A 170 66.76 -29.71 -18.82
N SER A 171 66.57 -29.43 -17.55
CA SER A 171 67.41 -28.48 -16.83
C SER A 171 68.87 -28.92 -16.77
N HIS A 172 69.11 -30.20 -16.57
CA HIS A 172 70.42 -30.77 -16.65
C HIS A 172 71.09 -30.66 -18.07
N MET A 173 70.23 -30.83 -19.11
CA MET A 173 70.74 -30.70 -20.49
C MET A 173 71.06 -29.25 -20.86
N ILE A 174 70.19 -28.29 -20.47
CA ILE A 174 70.36 -26.87 -20.72
C ILE A 174 71.55 -26.29 -20.01
N SER A 175 71.81 -26.71 -18.73
CA SER A 175 72.90 -26.19 -17.94
C SER A 175 74.22 -26.92 -18.22
N GLY A 176 74.16 -28.12 -18.81
CA GLY A 176 75.31 -29.03 -19.05
C GLY A 176 75.72 -29.12 -20.51
N SER A 177 75.69 -30.33 -21.07
CA SER A 177 76.34 -30.76 -22.35
C SER A 177 75.81 -30.03 -23.58
N TYR A 178 74.54 -29.56 -23.58
CA TYR A 178 73.93 -28.93 -24.79
C TYR A 178 73.90 -27.39 -24.71
N ARG A 179 74.42 -26.75 -23.64
CA ARG A 179 74.32 -25.27 -23.43
C ARG A 179 74.91 -24.49 -24.64
N THR A 180 75.96 -24.90 -25.22
CA THR A 180 76.60 -24.22 -26.37
C THR A 180 75.79 -24.34 -27.65
N TYR A 181 75.01 -25.41 -27.81
CA TYR A 181 74.21 -25.71 -29.01
C TYR A 181 72.85 -25.01 -28.99
N LEU A 182 72.35 -24.46 -27.81
CA LEU A 182 71.11 -23.85 -27.67
C LEU A 182 71.12 -22.40 -28.16
N GLN A 183 70.01 -21.95 -28.78
CA GLN A 183 69.76 -20.57 -29.12
C GLN A 183 69.50 -19.76 -27.83
N ASP A 184 68.65 -20.30 -26.97
CA ASP A 184 68.33 -19.79 -25.65
C ASP A 184 68.34 -20.95 -24.63
N ALA A 185 68.78 -20.69 -23.40
CA ALA A 185 68.81 -21.69 -22.35
C ALA A 185 67.43 -21.82 -21.64
N VAL A 186 66.38 -22.10 -22.43
CA VAL A 186 64.95 -22.21 -21.96
C VAL A 186 64.35 -23.52 -22.45
N VAL A 187 63.45 -24.07 -21.65
CA VAL A 187 62.55 -25.16 -22.07
C VAL A 187 61.33 -24.56 -22.77
N THR A 188 60.94 -25.11 -23.92
CA THR A 188 59.75 -24.68 -24.65
C THR A 188 58.81 -25.86 -24.84
N THR A 189 57.55 -25.59 -25.13
CA THR A 189 56.60 -26.62 -25.51
C THR A 189 56.18 -26.39 -26.95
N ARG A 190 56.19 -27.48 -27.78
CA ARG A 190 55.68 -27.50 -29.15
C ARG A 190 54.77 -28.73 -29.31
N ASP A 191 53.54 -28.49 -29.82
CA ASP A 191 52.53 -29.55 -29.99
C ASP A 191 52.34 -30.40 -28.73
N GLY A 192 52.33 -29.71 -27.55
CA GLY A 192 52.16 -30.37 -26.24
C GLY A 192 53.39 -31.15 -25.75
N ARG A 193 54.56 -31.06 -26.44
CA ARG A 193 55.80 -31.77 -26.08
C ARG A 193 56.85 -30.80 -25.62
N TYR A 194 57.62 -31.20 -24.62
CA TYR A 194 58.74 -30.42 -24.11
C TYR A 194 59.94 -30.54 -25.10
N CYS A 195 60.44 -29.38 -25.52
CA CYS A 195 61.51 -29.24 -26.50
C CYS A 195 62.54 -28.21 -26.01
N ILE A 196 63.79 -28.33 -26.60
CA ILE A 196 64.85 -27.33 -26.42
C ILE A 196 65.10 -26.58 -27.73
N PRO A 197 65.31 -25.24 -27.75
CA PRO A 197 65.65 -24.49 -28.95
C PRO A 197 67.09 -24.60 -29.32
N VAL A 198 67.39 -25.34 -30.38
CA VAL A 198 68.76 -25.64 -30.86
C VAL A 198 69.07 -24.80 -32.09
N LYS A 199 70.25 -24.19 -32.17
CA LYS A 199 70.73 -23.45 -33.33
C LYS A 199 70.83 -24.37 -34.55
N ALA A 200 70.57 -23.91 -35.76
CA ALA A 200 70.52 -24.69 -36.97
C ALA A 200 71.82 -25.38 -37.28
N GLU A 201 72.94 -24.73 -36.98
CA GLU A 201 74.33 -25.25 -37.16
C GLU A 201 74.61 -26.44 -36.27
N TYR A 202 73.93 -26.58 -35.11
CA TYR A 202 74.21 -27.71 -34.15
C TYR A 202 73.08 -28.76 -34.13
N ARG A 203 72.25 -28.77 -35.20
CA ARG A 203 71.08 -29.68 -35.26
C ARG A 203 71.52 -31.17 -35.17
N SER A 204 72.68 -31.54 -35.80
CA SER A 204 73.18 -32.91 -35.78
C SER A 204 73.85 -33.35 -34.48
N GLN A 205 74.13 -32.37 -33.60
CA GLN A 205 74.78 -32.62 -32.30
C GLN A 205 73.83 -32.95 -31.20
N VAL A 206 72.52 -32.65 -31.39
CA VAL A 206 71.48 -32.96 -30.45
C VAL A 206 70.53 -34.03 -31.01
N PRO A 207 70.72 -35.30 -30.62
CA PRO A 207 69.93 -36.41 -31.09
C PRO A 207 68.47 -36.26 -30.55
N GLY A 208 67.50 -36.17 -31.43
CA GLY A 208 66.09 -35.96 -31.03
C GLY A 208 65.16 -35.78 -32.22
N MET A 209 63.90 -35.63 -31.93
CA MET A 209 62.84 -35.34 -32.91
C MET A 209 62.61 -33.81 -33.05
N ILE A 210 62.52 -33.36 -34.29
CA ILE A 210 62.21 -31.95 -34.59
C ILE A 210 60.73 -31.83 -34.68
N HIS A 211 60.17 -30.94 -33.84
CA HIS A 211 58.74 -30.62 -33.82
C HIS A 211 58.42 -29.32 -34.53
N ASP A 212 59.32 -28.33 -34.50
CA ASP A 212 59.08 -27.04 -35.10
C ASP A 212 60.38 -26.35 -35.49
N GLN A 213 60.28 -25.30 -36.35
CA GLN A 213 61.40 -24.47 -36.77
C GLN A 213 61.00 -23.00 -36.65
N SER A 214 61.92 -22.13 -36.22
CA SER A 214 61.66 -20.69 -36.18
C SER A 214 61.47 -20.17 -37.63
N ASN A 215 60.62 -19.08 -37.72
CA ASN A 215 60.34 -18.45 -39.03
C ASN A 215 61.55 -18.01 -39.84
N THR A 216 62.66 -17.76 -39.18
CA THR A 216 63.95 -17.41 -39.80
C THR A 216 64.79 -18.62 -40.18
N GLY A 217 64.38 -19.84 -39.81
CA GLY A 217 65.10 -21.07 -40.06
C GLY A 217 66.33 -21.24 -39.15
N SER A 218 66.66 -20.33 -38.26
CA SER A 218 67.90 -20.29 -37.47
C SER A 218 67.81 -21.15 -36.19
N THR A 219 66.57 -21.60 -35.77
CA THR A 219 66.39 -22.39 -34.56
C THR A 219 65.47 -23.57 -34.85
N PHE A 220 65.82 -24.73 -34.40
CA PHE A 220 65.03 -25.96 -34.38
C PHE A 220 64.57 -26.26 -32.98
N PHE A 221 63.24 -26.52 -32.78
CA PHE A 221 62.76 -27.02 -31.54
C PHE A 221 62.85 -28.57 -31.55
N ILE A 222 63.76 -29.03 -30.78
CA ILE A 222 64.10 -30.47 -30.75
C ILE A 222 63.61 -31.05 -29.42
N GLU A 223 62.93 -32.17 -29.50
CA GLU A 223 62.64 -33.08 -28.41
C GLU A 223 63.84 -34.05 -28.27
N PRO A 224 64.66 -33.94 -27.20
CA PRO A 224 65.79 -34.82 -27.01
C PRO A 224 65.35 -36.28 -26.91
N MET A 225 66.12 -37.22 -27.43
CA MET A 225 65.76 -38.67 -27.48
C MET A 225 65.47 -39.22 -26.07
N SER A 226 66.17 -38.78 -25.05
CA SER A 226 65.95 -39.15 -23.65
C SER A 226 64.56 -38.65 -23.10
N ILE A 227 64.01 -37.57 -23.68
CA ILE A 227 62.76 -36.99 -23.29
C ILE A 227 61.59 -37.61 -24.04
N VAL A 228 61.79 -38.14 -25.24
CA VAL A 228 60.70 -38.72 -26.08
C VAL A 228 59.83 -39.72 -25.31
N LYS A 229 60.50 -40.63 -24.54
CA LYS A 229 59.73 -41.59 -23.72
C LYS A 229 58.90 -40.94 -22.66
N LEU A 230 59.47 -39.97 -21.93
CA LEU A 230 58.73 -39.23 -20.88
C LEU A 230 57.61 -38.41 -21.46
N ASN A 231 57.75 -37.73 -22.58
CA ASN A 231 56.72 -37.03 -23.27
C ASN A 231 55.58 -37.98 -23.75
N ASN A 232 55.99 -39.21 -24.23
CA ASN A 232 54.98 -40.22 -24.58
C ASN A 232 54.21 -40.71 -23.33
N ASP A 233 54.95 -41.01 -22.24
CA ASP A 233 54.30 -41.39 -20.97
C ASP A 233 53.35 -40.29 -20.47
N LEU A 234 53.77 -39.04 -20.59
CA LEU A 234 52.89 -37.89 -20.20
C LEU A 234 51.65 -37.86 -21.10
N ARG A 235 51.78 -38.00 -22.41
CA ARG A 235 50.65 -38.01 -23.35
C ARG A 235 49.69 -39.17 -23.11
N GLU A 236 50.20 -40.34 -22.78
CA GLU A 236 49.37 -41.47 -22.41
C GLU A 236 48.58 -41.21 -21.14
N LEU A 237 49.18 -40.54 -20.14
CA LEU A 237 48.51 -40.15 -18.91
C LEU A 237 47.45 -39.05 -19.14
N GLU A 238 47.67 -38.10 -20.05
CA GLU A 238 46.66 -37.12 -20.46
C GLU A 238 45.45 -37.78 -21.10
N ILE A 239 45.66 -38.80 -21.96
CA ILE A 239 44.57 -39.58 -22.57
C ILE A 239 43.78 -40.32 -21.46
N LYS A 240 44.49 -41.01 -20.55
CA LYS A 240 43.90 -41.72 -19.43
C LYS A 240 43.11 -40.77 -18.51
N GLU A 241 43.61 -39.57 -18.29
CA GLU A 241 42.90 -38.52 -17.53
C GLU A 241 41.59 -38.15 -18.22
N SER A 242 41.60 -37.90 -19.54
CA SER A 242 40.39 -37.58 -20.31
C SER A 242 39.36 -38.72 -20.28
N GLU A 243 39.83 -39.97 -20.39
CA GLU A 243 38.99 -41.17 -20.30
C GLU A 243 38.36 -41.29 -18.90
N GLU A 244 39.14 -41.11 -17.83
CA GLU A 244 38.65 -41.19 -16.45
C GLU A 244 37.66 -40.06 -16.15
N ILE A 245 37.92 -38.83 -16.63
CA ILE A 245 36.97 -37.73 -16.54
C ILE A 245 35.62 -38.11 -17.19
N SER A 246 35.67 -38.72 -18.35
CA SER A 246 34.46 -39.19 -19.05
C SER A 246 33.69 -40.26 -18.26
N VAL A 247 34.38 -41.14 -17.55
CA VAL A 247 33.77 -42.13 -16.64
C VAL A 247 33.13 -41.46 -15.45
N ILE A 248 33.78 -40.47 -14.83
CA ILE A 248 33.23 -39.69 -13.71
C ILE A 248 31.97 -38.97 -14.14
N LEU A 249 31.99 -38.26 -15.28
CA LEU A 249 30.85 -37.52 -15.80
C LEU A 249 29.67 -38.45 -16.14
N SER A 250 29.97 -39.64 -16.68
CA SER A 250 28.96 -40.67 -16.97
C SER A 250 28.32 -41.20 -15.68
N SER A 251 29.11 -41.44 -14.64
CA SER A 251 28.59 -41.86 -13.32
C SER A 251 27.69 -40.82 -12.69
N LEU A 252 28.09 -39.53 -12.69
CA LEU A 252 27.28 -38.43 -12.17
C LEU A 252 26.01 -38.28 -12.99
N SER A 253 26.08 -38.42 -14.30
CA SER A 253 24.92 -38.36 -15.19
C SER A 253 23.95 -39.50 -14.93
N ALA A 254 24.42 -40.73 -14.75
CA ALA A 254 23.58 -41.88 -14.38
C ALA A 254 22.92 -41.68 -13.01
N MET A 255 23.65 -41.12 -12.03
CA MET A 255 23.08 -40.78 -10.73
C MET A 255 21.94 -39.75 -10.86
N ALA A 256 22.14 -38.67 -11.61
CA ALA A 256 21.09 -37.65 -11.86
C ALA A 256 19.94 -38.22 -12.70
N GLY A 257 20.24 -39.14 -13.63
CA GLY A 257 19.29 -39.82 -14.49
C GLY A 257 18.25 -40.66 -13.75
N ASN A 258 18.58 -41.14 -12.55
CA ASN A 258 17.65 -41.87 -11.70
C ASN A 258 16.51 -40.97 -11.12
N TYR A 259 16.64 -39.62 -11.23
CA TYR A 259 15.75 -38.64 -10.64
C TYR A 259 15.17 -37.64 -11.65
N THR A 260 15.07 -38.05 -12.93
CA THR A 260 14.62 -37.16 -14.03
C THR A 260 13.23 -36.55 -13.75
N THR A 261 12.31 -37.32 -13.15
CA THR A 261 10.96 -36.88 -12.81
C THR A 261 10.98 -35.78 -11.73
N GLU A 262 11.78 -35.98 -10.67
CA GLU A 262 11.93 -35.03 -9.57
C GLU A 262 12.68 -33.76 -10.02
N LEU A 263 13.69 -33.91 -10.87
CA LEU A 263 14.40 -32.77 -11.45
C LEU A 263 13.46 -31.91 -12.31
N LEU A 264 12.59 -32.54 -13.11
CA LEU A 264 11.59 -31.82 -13.91
C LEU A 264 10.56 -31.12 -13.04
N ALA A 265 10.05 -31.81 -12.01
CA ALA A 265 9.10 -31.24 -11.06
C ALA A 265 9.70 -30.03 -10.31
N ASN A 266 10.92 -30.15 -9.80
CA ASN A 266 11.65 -29.05 -9.18
C ASN A 266 11.79 -27.85 -10.12
N TYR A 267 12.20 -28.10 -11.38
CA TYR A 267 12.36 -27.05 -12.38
C TYR A 267 11.06 -26.29 -12.64
N ASP A 268 9.97 -27.04 -12.86
CA ASP A 268 8.68 -26.43 -13.18
C ASP A 268 8.12 -25.61 -12.00
N ILE A 269 8.27 -26.13 -10.77
CA ILE A 269 7.85 -25.41 -9.57
C ILE A 269 8.72 -24.17 -9.32
N LEU A 270 10.03 -24.27 -9.40
CA LEU A 270 10.93 -23.14 -9.18
C LEU A 270 10.72 -22.02 -10.21
N LYS A 271 10.49 -22.38 -11.46
CA LYS A 271 10.16 -21.46 -12.55
C LYS A 271 8.84 -20.73 -12.27
N GLU A 272 7.81 -21.45 -11.79
CA GLU A 272 6.52 -20.89 -11.42
C GLU A 272 6.65 -19.98 -10.18
N LEU A 273 7.39 -20.41 -9.16
CA LEU A 273 7.64 -19.59 -7.96
C LEU A 273 8.38 -18.29 -8.31
N ASP A 274 9.44 -18.33 -9.14
CA ASP A 274 10.13 -17.11 -9.58
C ASP A 274 9.18 -16.14 -10.28
N PHE A 275 8.26 -16.64 -11.10
CA PHE A 275 7.24 -15.83 -11.75
C PHE A 275 6.25 -15.22 -10.76
N ILE A 276 5.78 -15.98 -9.76
CA ILE A 276 4.85 -15.50 -8.73
C ILE A 276 5.56 -14.44 -7.85
N PHE A 277 6.78 -14.71 -7.41
CA PHE A 277 7.58 -13.76 -6.65
C PHE A 277 7.91 -12.48 -7.46
N ALA A 278 8.11 -12.61 -8.77
CA ALA A 278 8.27 -11.45 -9.64
C ALA A 278 7.01 -10.58 -9.70
N LYS A 279 5.80 -11.17 -9.77
CA LYS A 279 4.54 -10.44 -9.69
C LYS A 279 4.43 -9.68 -8.37
N ALA A 280 4.72 -10.33 -7.26
CA ALA A 280 4.68 -9.72 -5.93
C ALA A 280 5.72 -8.58 -5.78
N GLY A 281 6.96 -8.80 -6.21
CA GLY A 281 8.00 -7.77 -6.20
C GLY A 281 7.64 -6.56 -7.08
N PHE A 282 7.05 -6.80 -8.23
CA PHE A 282 6.55 -5.75 -9.11
C PHE A 282 5.41 -4.97 -8.43
N SER A 283 4.45 -5.66 -7.79
CA SER A 283 3.37 -5.04 -7.01
C SER A 283 3.91 -4.08 -5.94
N HIS A 284 4.93 -4.48 -5.19
CA HIS A 284 5.57 -3.63 -4.18
C HIS A 284 6.15 -2.34 -4.77
N SER A 285 6.66 -2.39 -6.01
CA SER A 285 7.33 -1.24 -6.64
C SER A 285 6.41 -0.05 -6.91
N TYR A 286 5.12 -0.29 -7.10
CA TYR A 286 4.10 0.75 -7.32
C TYR A 286 3.03 0.79 -6.23
N LYS A 287 3.23 0.08 -5.11
CA LYS A 287 2.28 -0.03 -3.99
C LYS A 287 0.92 -0.54 -4.50
N GLY A 288 0.95 -1.69 -5.19
CA GLY A 288 -0.23 -2.34 -5.73
C GLY A 288 -1.04 -3.04 -4.65
N SER A 289 -2.36 -3.12 -4.87
CA SER A 289 -3.29 -3.93 -4.08
C SER A 289 -4.01 -4.95 -4.95
N GLU A 290 -4.43 -6.03 -4.35
CA GLU A 290 -5.24 -7.06 -5.00
C GLU A 290 -6.60 -6.47 -5.39
N PRO A 291 -7.01 -6.47 -6.68
CA PRO A 291 -8.35 -6.07 -7.08
C PRO A 291 -9.35 -7.18 -6.77
N ILE A 292 -10.59 -6.81 -6.45
CA ILE A 292 -11.70 -7.76 -6.35
C ILE A 292 -12.19 -8.06 -7.78
N MET A 293 -11.88 -9.25 -8.29
CA MET A 293 -12.31 -9.69 -9.62
C MET A 293 -13.68 -10.35 -9.58
N ASP A 294 -14.58 -9.92 -10.48
CA ASP A 294 -15.94 -10.44 -10.60
C ASP A 294 -16.40 -10.47 -12.07
N CYS A 295 -17.60 -11.00 -12.35
CA CYS A 295 -18.22 -11.03 -13.67
C CYS A 295 -19.54 -10.23 -13.71
N ASP A 296 -19.77 -9.31 -12.77
CA ASP A 296 -21.02 -8.55 -12.65
C ASP A 296 -21.07 -7.26 -13.50
N GLY A 297 -20.07 -7.02 -14.33
CA GLY A 297 -19.98 -5.83 -15.20
C GLY A 297 -19.59 -4.54 -14.48
N LYS A 298 -19.23 -4.61 -13.19
CA LYS A 298 -18.91 -3.41 -12.38
C LYS A 298 -17.42 -3.15 -12.28
N ILE A 299 -17.04 -1.90 -12.49
CA ILE A 299 -15.70 -1.39 -12.24
C ILE A 299 -15.80 -0.33 -11.13
N ASN A 300 -14.97 -0.44 -10.10
CA ASN A 300 -14.85 0.57 -9.05
C ASN A 300 -13.38 0.68 -8.64
N ILE A 301 -12.66 1.59 -9.26
CA ILE A 301 -11.24 1.86 -9.01
C ILE A 301 -11.15 3.05 -8.06
N LYS A 302 -10.50 2.83 -6.91
CA LYS A 302 -10.27 3.86 -5.89
C LYS A 302 -8.81 4.30 -5.92
N LYS A 303 -8.58 5.58 -6.12
CA LYS A 303 -7.24 6.21 -6.16
C LYS A 303 -6.28 5.48 -7.11
N GLY A 304 -6.78 5.10 -8.30
CA GLY A 304 -5.99 4.43 -9.32
C GLY A 304 -4.88 5.32 -9.86
N ARG A 305 -3.67 4.79 -9.97
CA ARG A 305 -2.48 5.50 -10.47
C ARG A 305 -1.93 4.76 -11.69
N HIS A 306 -1.75 5.46 -12.79
CA HIS A 306 -1.23 4.83 -14.01
C HIS A 306 0.19 4.25 -13.78
N PRO A 307 0.40 2.94 -13.96
CA PRO A 307 1.65 2.27 -13.53
C PRO A 307 2.89 2.66 -14.33
N LEU A 308 2.73 3.24 -15.51
CA LEU A 308 3.84 3.67 -16.37
C LEU A 308 4.25 5.13 -16.13
N ILE A 309 3.48 5.90 -15.35
CA ILE A 309 3.80 7.27 -14.95
C ILE A 309 4.58 7.23 -13.64
N ASP A 310 5.53 8.17 -13.48
CA ASP A 310 6.32 8.30 -12.26
C ASP A 310 5.42 8.54 -11.05
N SER A 311 5.69 7.83 -9.94
CA SER A 311 4.87 7.88 -8.71
C SER A 311 4.82 9.28 -8.07
N SER A 312 5.81 10.14 -8.34
CA SER A 312 5.85 11.53 -7.87
C SER A 312 4.98 12.48 -8.68
N LYS A 313 4.61 12.10 -9.91
CA LYS A 313 3.86 12.94 -10.87
C LYS A 313 2.44 12.43 -11.11
N VAL A 314 2.17 11.16 -10.85
CA VAL A 314 0.87 10.55 -11.10
C VAL A 314 -0.16 11.05 -10.11
N VAL A 315 -1.28 11.57 -10.63
CA VAL A 315 -2.44 11.95 -9.82
C VAL A 315 -3.38 10.76 -9.71
N PRO A 316 -3.81 10.37 -8.49
CA PRO A 316 -4.76 9.29 -8.31
C PRO A 316 -6.14 9.67 -8.86
N VAL A 317 -6.81 8.73 -9.55
CA VAL A 317 -8.16 8.91 -10.08
C VAL A 317 -9.12 7.87 -9.50
N ASP A 318 -10.34 8.31 -9.21
CA ASP A 318 -11.45 7.45 -8.83
C ASP A 318 -12.35 7.23 -10.05
N ILE A 319 -12.66 5.96 -10.34
CA ILE A 319 -13.42 5.59 -11.54
C ILE A 319 -14.43 4.52 -11.15
N TYR A 320 -15.71 4.76 -11.42
CA TYR A 320 -16.76 3.78 -11.22
C TYR A 320 -17.65 3.69 -12.47
N LEU A 321 -18.07 2.48 -12.80
CA LEU A 321 -18.86 2.12 -13.98
C LEU A 321 -19.62 0.81 -13.69
N GLY A 322 -20.80 0.63 -14.28
CA GLY A 322 -21.59 -0.59 -14.12
C GLY A 322 -22.58 -0.55 -12.96
N ASP A 323 -22.67 0.56 -12.21
CA ASP A 323 -23.66 0.77 -11.15
C ASP A 323 -24.59 1.90 -11.56
N GLY A 324 -25.66 1.56 -12.28
CA GLY A 324 -26.60 2.50 -12.84
C GLY A 324 -26.33 2.98 -14.26
N TYR A 325 -25.12 2.81 -14.79
CA TYR A 325 -24.76 3.16 -16.16
C TYR A 325 -23.65 2.26 -16.72
N GLU A 326 -23.72 1.94 -18.01
CA GLU A 326 -22.73 1.13 -18.73
C GLU A 326 -21.84 1.98 -19.64
N GLN A 327 -22.18 3.25 -19.85
CA GLN A 327 -21.40 4.15 -20.70
C GLN A 327 -20.92 5.38 -19.93
N LEU A 328 -19.66 5.75 -20.11
CA LEU A 328 -19.05 6.93 -19.54
C LEU A 328 -18.48 7.84 -20.64
N ILE A 329 -18.97 9.09 -20.71
CA ILE A 329 -18.54 10.08 -21.68
C ILE A 329 -17.64 11.10 -20.98
N ILE A 330 -16.34 11.05 -21.27
CA ILE A 330 -15.35 11.92 -20.62
C ILE A 330 -15.09 13.15 -21.51
N THR A 331 -15.33 14.33 -20.94
CA THR A 331 -15.16 15.61 -21.62
C THR A 331 -14.04 16.45 -20.96
N GLY A 332 -13.64 17.51 -21.60
CA GLY A 332 -12.58 18.41 -21.09
C GLY A 332 -11.44 18.63 -22.09
N PRO A 333 -10.42 19.43 -21.73
CA PRO A 333 -9.27 19.72 -22.62
C PRO A 333 -8.38 18.47 -22.81
N ASN A 334 -7.65 18.40 -23.95
CA ASN A 334 -6.76 17.27 -24.24
C ASN A 334 -5.66 17.11 -23.20
N THR A 335 -5.16 18.20 -22.67
CA THR A 335 -4.15 18.24 -21.59
C THR A 335 -4.68 17.75 -20.25
N GLY A 336 -5.99 17.57 -20.08
CA GLY A 336 -6.63 17.20 -18.81
C GLY A 336 -6.44 15.76 -18.36
N GLY A 337 -5.86 14.88 -19.18
CA GLY A 337 -5.60 13.49 -18.82
C GLY A 337 -6.67 12.50 -19.28
N LYS A 338 -7.56 12.86 -20.21
CA LYS A 338 -8.60 11.98 -20.77
C LYS A 338 -8.04 10.66 -21.30
N THR A 339 -7.05 10.71 -22.18
CA THR A 339 -6.36 9.55 -22.76
C THR A 339 -5.68 8.70 -21.69
N VAL A 340 -5.07 9.33 -20.67
CA VAL A 340 -4.43 8.64 -19.55
C VAL A 340 -5.47 7.87 -18.74
N THR A 341 -6.64 8.46 -18.49
CA THR A 341 -7.74 7.80 -17.78
C THR A 341 -8.24 6.57 -18.54
N LEU A 342 -8.47 6.69 -19.87
CA LEU A 342 -8.84 5.55 -20.72
C LEU A 342 -7.79 4.43 -20.65
N LYS A 343 -6.51 4.78 -20.85
CA LYS A 343 -5.41 3.81 -20.76
C LYS A 343 -5.32 3.16 -19.37
N THR A 344 -5.57 3.93 -18.31
CA THR A 344 -5.53 3.40 -16.92
C THR A 344 -6.58 2.31 -16.73
N ILE A 345 -7.82 2.54 -17.14
CA ILE A 345 -8.92 1.58 -17.00
C ILE A 345 -8.62 0.31 -17.79
N GLY A 346 -8.28 0.47 -19.07
CA GLY A 346 -7.96 -0.67 -19.94
C GLY A 346 -6.77 -1.47 -19.42
N LEU A 347 -5.71 -0.79 -18.98
CA LEU A 347 -4.51 -1.43 -18.47
C LEU A 347 -4.76 -2.15 -17.14
N PHE A 348 -5.56 -1.57 -16.24
CA PHE A 348 -5.94 -2.23 -14.97
C PHE A 348 -6.78 -3.48 -15.21
N SER A 349 -7.71 -3.44 -16.16
CA SER A 349 -8.47 -4.63 -16.55
C SER A 349 -7.57 -5.74 -17.09
N LEU A 350 -6.58 -5.39 -17.92
CA LEU A 350 -5.57 -6.36 -18.42
C LEU A 350 -4.68 -6.89 -17.30
N MET A 351 -4.25 -6.02 -16.37
CA MET A 351 -3.41 -6.41 -15.22
C MET A 351 -4.17 -7.34 -14.27
N GLY A 352 -5.40 -6.99 -13.86
CA GLY A 352 -6.23 -7.83 -13.00
C GLY A 352 -6.49 -9.19 -13.64
N GLN A 353 -6.90 -9.24 -14.93
CA GLN A 353 -7.11 -10.48 -15.66
C GLN A 353 -5.82 -11.32 -15.87
N SER A 354 -4.66 -10.75 -15.60
CA SER A 354 -3.37 -11.44 -15.60
C SER A 354 -2.90 -11.90 -14.21
N GLY A 355 -3.72 -11.70 -13.16
CA GLY A 355 -3.38 -11.98 -11.77
C GLY A 355 -2.27 -11.08 -11.24
N LEU A 356 -2.24 -9.82 -11.69
CA LEU A 356 -1.36 -8.77 -11.20
C LEU A 356 -2.15 -7.83 -10.30
N HIS A 357 -1.58 -7.45 -9.17
CA HIS A 357 -2.09 -6.35 -8.38
C HIS A 357 -2.12 -5.05 -9.20
N ILE A 358 -3.04 -4.16 -8.88
CA ILE A 358 -3.16 -2.86 -9.54
C ILE A 358 -2.71 -1.73 -8.61
N PRO A 359 -2.11 -0.63 -9.12
CA PRO A 359 -1.74 0.52 -8.31
C PRO A 359 -2.96 1.37 -7.93
N ALA A 360 -3.83 0.82 -7.09
CA ALA A 360 -5.06 1.42 -6.59
C ALA A 360 -5.19 1.20 -5.08
N SER A 361 -6.18 1.81 -4.44
CA SER A 361 -6.49 1.51 -3.03
C SER A 361 -7.20 0.18 -2.89
N ASP A 362 -7.10 -0.41 -1.68
CA ASP A 362 -7.80 -1.64 -1.31
C ASP A 362 -9.31 -1.56 -1.60
N ASN A 363 -9.92 -2.71 -1.84
CA ASN A 363 -11.32 -2.84 -2.24
C ASN A 363 -11.65 -2.15 -3.57
N SER A 364 -10.69 -1.99 -4.47
CA SER A 364 -10.95 -1.68 -5.86
C SER A 364 -11.49 -2.92 -6.56
N LYS A 365 -12.56 -2.76 -7.35
CA LYS A 365 -13.26 -3.85 -8.04
C LYS A 365 -13.08 -3.73 -9.54
N LEU A 366 -12.83 -4.86 -10.20
CA LEU A 366 -12.76 -4.98 -11.65
C LEU A 366 -13.65 -6.14 -12.11
N THR A 367 -14.14 -6.04 -13.33
CA THR A 367 -14.88 -7.13 -13.97
C THR A 367 -14.01 -7.83 -15.01
N VAL A 368 -14.29 -9.11 -15.23
CA VAL A 368 -13.61 -9.91 -16.27
C VAL A 368 -14.30 -9.68 -17.61
N PHE A 369 -13.56 -9.18 -18.59
CA PHE A 369 -14.01 -9.00 -19.95
C PHE A 369 -13.50 -10.12 -20.85
N ASN A 370 -14.34 -10.58 -21.79
CA ASN A 370 -13.94 -11.51 -22.83
C ASN A 370 -12.93 -10.87 -23.78
N ASP A 371 -13.22 -9.63 -24.20
CA ASP A 371 -12.36 -8.82 -25.04
C ASP A 371 -12.33 -7.35 -24.60
N ILE A 372 -11.19 -6.73 -24.79
CA ILE A 372 -10.99 -5.28 -24.60
C ILE A 372 -10.64 -4.71 -25.96
N PHE A 373 -11.38 -3.71 -26.39
CA PHE A 373 -11.15 -2.98 -27.64
C PHE A 373 -10.73 -1.55 -27.32
N ALA A 374 -9.73 -1.07 -28.01
CA ALA A 374 -9.23 0.30 -27.85
C ALA A 374 -9.08 0.95 -29.23
N ASP A 375 -9.58 2.19 -29.33
CA ASP A 375 -9.32 3.10 -30.41
C ASP A 375 -8.75 4.37 -29.79
N ILE A 376 -7.43 4.35 -29.50
CA ILE A 376 -6.69 5.37 -28.76
C ILE A 376 -5.40 5.70 -29.53
N GLY A 377 -5.11 6.97 -29.68
CA GLY A 377 -3.87 7.49 -30.25
C GLY A 377 -4.03 8.07 -31.64
N ASP A 378 -3.23 9.10 -31.93
CA ASP A 378 -3.04 9.68 -33.25
C ASP A 378 -2.11 8.80 -34.07
N GLU A 379 -2.58 8.19 -35.15
CA GLU A 379 -1.71 7.57 -36.16
C GLU A 379 -0.99 8.67 -36.97
N GLN A 380 -0.16 9.47 -36.30
CA GLN A 380 0.73 10.47 -36.95
C GLN A 380 1.99 9.83 -37.55
N SER A 381 1.85 8.68 -38.19
CA SER A 381 2.95 8.17 -39.03
C SER A 381 2.86 8.84 -40.43
N ILE A 382 3.87 9.61 -40.75
CA ILE A 382 4.03 10.35 -42.00
C ILE A 382 3.91 9.46 -43.26
N GLU A 383 3.98 8.13 -43.11
CA GLU A 383 3.94 7.17 -44.20
C GLU A 383 2.55 6.65 -44.61
N GLN A 384 1.49 6.96 -43.86
CA GLN A 384 0.10 6.54 -44.19
C GLN A 384 -0.82 7.73 -44.28
N SER A 385 -0.84 8.38 -45.43
CA SER A 385 -1.66 9.54 -45.79
C SER A 385 -3.16 9.25 -46.05
N LEU A 386 -3.70 8.15 -45.56
CA LEU A 386 -5.16 7.97 -45.45
C LEU A 386 -5.58 8.71 -44.18
N SER A 387 -6.52 9.67 -44.33
CA SER A 387 -6.96 10.55 -43.24
C SER A 387 -7.13 9.76 -41.93
N THR A 388 -6.64 10.34 -40.82
CA THR A 388 -6.76 9.78 -39.47
C THR A 388 -8.18 9.29 -39.17
N PHE A 389 -9.21 10.01 -39.64
CA PHE A 389 -10.61 9.64 -39.56
C PHE A 389 -10.92 8.27 -40.21
N SER A 390 -10.35 7.98 -41.41
CA SER A 390 -10.65 6.70 -42.10
C SER A 390 -10.03 5.50 -41.36
N SER A 391 -8.90 5.64 -40.71
CA SER A 391 -8.28 4.56 -39.93
C SER A 391 -9.05 4.28 -38.64
N HIS A 392 -9.45 5.34 -37.91
CA HIS A 392 -10.34 5.21 -36.74
C HIS A 392 -11.66 4.55 -37.14
N MET A 393 -12.29 4.99 -38.25
CA MET A 393 -13.55 4.42 -38.70
C MET A 393 -13.45 2.94 -39.06
N LYS A 394 -12.36 2.50 -39.68
CA LYS A 394 -12.12 1.05 -39.93
C LYS A 394 -12.05 0.26 -38.64
N ASN A 395 -11.34 0.82 -37.62
CA ASN A 395 -11.23 0.18 -36.31
C ASN A 395 -12.60 0.14 -35.59
N ILE A 396 -13.35 1.24 -35.61
CA ILE A 396 -14.72 1.31 -35.06
C ILE A 396 -15.64 0.28 -35.70
N VAL A 397 -15.62 0.15 -37.04
CA VAL A 397 -16.40 -0.87 -37.77
C VAL A 397 -16.02 -2.28 -37.34
N TYR A 398 -14.73 -2.55 -37.12
CA TYR A 398 -14.25 -3.83 -36.58
C TYR A 398 -14.79 -4.09 -35.18
N ILE A 399 -14.71 -3.09 -34.29
CA ILE A 399 -15.23 -3.15 -32.92
C ILE A 399 -16.73 -3.44 -32.90
N LEU A 400 -17.51 -2.68 -33.63
CA LEU A 400 -18.99 -2.84 -33.71
C LEU A 400 -19.45 -4.26 -34.19
N LYS A 401 -18.60 -4.92 -35.00
CA LYS A 401 -18.82 -6.29 -35.45
C LYS A 401 -18.44 -7.37 -34.44
N LYS A 402 -17.45 -7.09 -33.57
CA LYS A 402 -16.83 -8.09 -32.69
C LYS A 402 -17.25 -7.96 -31.24
N ALA A 403 -17.50 -6.74 -30.78
CA ALA A 403 -17.85 -6.49 -29.39
C ALA A 403 -19.21 -7.09 -29.02
N ASP A 404 -19.24 -7.70 -27.84
CA ASP A 404 -20.41 -8.28 -27.17
C ASP A 404 -20.66 -7.61 -25.80
N SER A 405 -21.69 -8.05 -25.08
CA SER A 405 -22.03 -7.49 -23.75
C SER A 405 -20.96 -7.67 -22.69
N ASN A 406 -20.02 -8.59 -22.89
CA ASN A 406 -18.90 -8.84 -21.97
C ASN A 406 -17.60 -8.23 -22.48
N SER A 407 -17.68 -7.22 -23.33
CA SER A 407 -16.55 -6.51 -23.90
C SER A 407 -16.42 -5.12 -23.28
N LEU A 408 -15.17 -4.65 -23.10
CA LEU A 408 -14.86 -3.26 -22.78
C LEU A 408 -14.42 -2.53 -24.06
N VAL A 409 -15.05 -1.39 -24.36
CA VAL A 409 -14.73 -0.57 -25.52
C VAL A 409 -14.24 0.81 -25.05
N LEU A 410 -13.07 1.21 -25.53
CA LEU A 410 -12.39 2.45 -25.18
C LEU A 410 -12.18 3.29 -26.45
N PHE A 411 -12.80 4.47 -26.50
CA PHE A 411 -12.65 5.41 -27.62
C PHE A 411 -11.98 6.71 -27.16
N ASP A 412 -10.92 7.09 -27.79
CA ASP A 412 -10.32 8.41 -27.59
C ASP A 412 -10.69 9.33 -28.74
N GLU A 413 -11.23 10.51 -28.44
CA GLU A 413 -11.71 11.51 -29.40
C GLU A 413 -12.64 10.93 -30.47
N LEU A 414 -13.70 10.25 -30.03
CA LEU A 414 -14.62 9.52 -30.91
C LEU A 414 -15.12 10.36 -32.07
N CYS A 415 -14.88 9.90 -33.31
CA CYS A 415 -15.23 10.54 -34.59
C CYS A 415 -14.62 11.93 -34.81
N ALA A 416 -13.51 12.28 -34.16
CA ALA A 416 -12.76 13.50 -34.47
C ALA A 416 -12.14 13.44 -35.88
N GLY A 417 -11.80 14.61 -36.45
CA GLY A 417 -11.12 14.70 -37.76
C GLY A 417 -12.03 14.79 -38.96
N THR A 418 -13.35 15.01 -38.76
CA THR A 418 -14.34 15.33 -39.81
C THR A 418 -15.14 16.60 -39.44
N ASP A 419 -16.15 16.95 -40.23
CA ASP A 419 -17.06 18.04 -39.87
C ASP A 419 -17.66 17.79 -38.47
N PRO A 420 -17.62 18.79 -37.56
CA PRO A 420 -18.07 18.62 -36.19
C PRO A 420 -19.47 18.12 -36.03
N THR A 421 -20.41 18.58 -36.91
CA THR A 421 -21.82 18.19 -36.86
C THR A 421 -22.01 16.73 -37.29
N GLU A 422 -21.32 16.33 -38.37
CA GLU A 422 -21.36 14.95 -38.88
C GLU A 422 -20.65 14.00 -37.88
N GLY A 423 -19.52 14.42 -37.34
CA GLY A 423 -18.76 13.67 -36.35
C GLY A 423 -19.56 13.42 -35.09
N ALA A 424 -20.24 14.44 -34.54
CA ALA A 424 -21.10 14.30 -33.37
C ALA A 424 -22.28 13.37 -33.64
N ALA A 425 -22.94 13.49 -34.78
CA ALA A 425 -24.07 12.62 -35.17
C ALA A 425 -23.65 11.16 -35.32
N LEU A 426 -22.48 10.89 -35.93
CA LEU A 426 -21.91 9.55 -36.04
C LEU A 426 -21.55 8.98 -34.65
N ALA A 427 -20.90 9.75 -33.82
CA ALA A 427 -20.49 9.35 -32.47
C ALA A 427 -21.71 8.95 -31.61
N ILE A 428 -22.78 9.77 -31.62
CA ILE A 428 -24.03 9.45 -30.91
C ILE A 428 -24.64 8.16 -31.44
N SER A 429 -24.66 7.95 -32.74
CA SER A 429 -25.23 6.75 -33.36
C SER A 429 -24.45 5.48 -33.03
N ILE A 430 -23.12 5.58 -32.96
CA ILE A 430 -22.22 4.49 -32.55
C ILE A 430 -22.47 4.15 -31.07
N LEU A 431 -22.47 5.17 -30.19
CA LEU A 431 -22.71 4.99 -28.76
C LEU A 431 -24.10 4.39 -28.49
N ARG A 432 -25.16 4.86 -29.15
CA ARG A 432 -26.50 4.25 -29.04
C ARG A 432 -26.51 2.78 -29.46
N THR A 433 -25.77 2.42 -30.51
CA THR A 433 -25.66 1.02 -30.96
C THR A 433 -24.96 0.15 -29.91
N LEU A 434 -23.91 0.63 -29.30
CA LEU A 434 -23.20 -0.08 -28.21
C LEU A 434 -24.07 -0.17 -26.95
N HIS A 435 -24.77 0.93 -26.61
CA HIS A 435 -25.68 0.97 -25.47
C HIS A 435 -26.86 -0.02 -25.63
N SER A 436 -27.45 -0.09 -26.79
CA SER A 436 -28.54 -1.06 -27.06
C SER A 436 -28.10 -2.52 -26.90
N LYS A 437 -26.80 -2.80 -27.09
CA LYS A 437 -26.17 -4.11 -26.86
C LYS A 437 -25.65 -4.30 -25.45
N LYS A 438 -25.80 -3.31 -24.55
CA LYS A 438 -25.25 -3.29 -23.17
C LYS A 438 -23.75 -3.52 -23.12
N ILE A 439 -23.01 -2.91 -24.03
CA ILE A 439 -21.55 -3.01 -24.10
C ILE A 439 -20.94 -1.92 -23.23
N THR A 440 -20.10 -2.32 -22.28
CA THR A 440 -19.36 -1.39 -21.42
C THR A 440 -18.48 -0.49 -22.27
N THR A 441 -18.76 0.82 -22.29
CA THR A 441 -18.09 1.75 -23.20
C THR A 441 -17.61 3.01 -22.48
N ILE A 442 -16.37 3.41 -22.73
CA ILE A 442 -15.85 4.69 -22.26
C ILE A 442 -15.36 5.46 -23.49
N ALA A 443 -15.86 6.67 -23.68
CA ALA A 443 -15.48 7.50 -24.81
C ALA A 443 -15.06 8.89 -24.35
N THR A 444 -13.99 9.42 -24.94
CA THR A 444 -13.63 10.83 -24.76
C THR A 444 -14.12 11.64 -25.97
N THR A 445 -14.45 12.90 -25.74
CA THR A 445 -14.94 13.77 -26.80
C THR A 445 -14.75 15.26 -26.48
N HIS A 446 -14.81 16.07 -27.53
CA HIS A 446 -14.91 17.54 -27.46
C HIS A 446 -16.30 18.06 -27.88
N TYR A 447 -17.17 17.17 -28.38
CA TYR A 447 -18.47 17.56 -28.89
C TYR A 447 -19.46 17.86 -27.77
N SER A 448 -20.11 19.03 -27.81
CA SER A 448 -21.13 19.42 -26.84
C SER A 448 -22.39 18.56 -26.92
N GLU A 449 -22.73 18.06 -28.08
CA GLU A 449 -23.87 17.18 -28.36
C GLU A 449 -23.80 15.85 -27.61
N LEU A 450 -22.56 15.33 -27.38
CA LEU A 450 -22.36 14.12 -26.61
C LEU A 450 -22.56 14.36 -25.11
N LYS A 451 -22.31 15.56 -24.62
CA LYS A 451 -22.65 15.95 -23.23
C LYS A 451 -24.15 15.89 -23.02
N ILE A 452 -24.93 16.42 -24.00
CA ILE A 452 -26.41 16.41 -23.99
C ILE A 452 -26.93 14.97 -24.10
N TYR A 453 -26.30 14.16 -24.97
CA TYR A 453 -26.67 12.74 -25.13
C TYR A 453 -26.53 12.01 -23.78
N ALA A 454 -25.42 12.20 -23.04
CA ALA A 454 -25.22 11.55 -21.75
C ALA A 454 -26.18 12.07 -20.66
N LEU A 455 -26.59 13.35 -20.69
CA LEU A 455 -27.57 13.89 -19.74
C LEU A 455 -29.02 13.41 -20.03
N SER A 456 -29.31 13.05 -21.27
CA SER A 456 -30.66 12.70 -21.72
C SER A 456 -30.94 11.20 -21.90
N THR A 457 -29.91 10.36 -21.64
CA THR A 457 -30.00 8.90 -21.90
C THR A 457 -29.68 8.14 -20.61
N ASP A 458 -30.69 7.40 -20.12
CA ASP A 458 -30.49 6.52 -18.96
C ASP A 458 -29.42 5.46 -19.27
N GLY A 459 -28.56 5.14 -18.31
CA GLY A 459 -27.44 4.21 -18.48
C GLY A 459 -26.19 4.81 -19.15
N VAL A 460 -26.19 6.14 -19.38
CA VAL A 460 -25.02 6.90 -19.87
C VAL A 460 -24.70 8.02 -18.90
N GLU A 461 -23.44 8.14 -18.50
CA GLU A 461 -23.02 9.15 -17.54
C GLU A 461 -21.94 10.07 -18.12
N ASN A 462 -21.97 11.33 -17.69
CA ASN A 462 -20.94 12.31 -18.03
C ASN A 462 -19.78 12.24 -17.03
N ALA A 463 -18.58 12.53 -17.51
CA ALA A 463 -17.44 12.83 -16.65
C ALA A 463 -16.61 13.96 -17.25
N CYS A 464 -15.88 14.67 -16.41
CA CYS A 464 -14.89 15.65 -16.86
C CYS A 464 -13.55 15.48 -16.16
N CYS A 465 -12.48 15.80 -16.91
CA CYS A 465 -11.17 16.00 -16.31
C CYS A 465 -11.10 17.45 -15.77
N GLU A 466 -10.90 17.57 -14.46
CA GLU A 466 -10.81 18.87 -13.80
C GLU A 466 -9.62 19.68 -14.31
N PHE A 467 -9.86 20.96 -14.55
CA PHE A 467 -8.84 21.91 -15.01
C PHE A 467 -8.86 23.16 -14.13
N ASP A 468 -7.73 23.46 -13.51
CA ASP A 468 -7.61 24.68 -12.71
C ASP A 468 -7.34 25.90 -13.62
N VAL A 469 -8.37 26.71 -13.75
CA VAL A 469 -8.27 27.97 -14.52
C VAL A 469 -7.34 28.99 -13.83
N ALA A 470 -7.12 28.87 -12.50
CA ALA A 470 -6.26 29.80 -11.78
C ALA A 470 -4.78 29.56 -12.08
N SER A 471 -4.33 28.34 -12.13
CA SER A 471 -2.95 27.95 -12.44
C SER A 471 -2.72 27.66 -13.92
N LEU A 472 -3.75 27.61 -14.77
CA LEU A 472 -3.73 27.11 -16.16
C LEU A 472 -3.15 25.70 -16.27
N ALA A 473 -3.35 24.87 -15.25
CA ALA A 473 -2.82 23.53 -15.20
C ALA A 473 -3.95 22.51 -15.03
N PRO A 474 -3.84 21.32 -15.63
CA PRO A 474 -4.75 20.22 -15.35
C PRO A 474 -4.50 19.70 -13.93
N THR A 475 -5.57 19.43 -13.18
CA THR A 475 -5.46 18.74 -11.89
C THR A 475 -5.40 17.21 -12.05
N TYR A 476 -5.72 16.72 -13.25
CA TYR A 476 -5.82 15.29 -13.62
C TYR A 476 -6.88 14.51 -12.81
N ARG A 477 -7.73 15.18 -12.06
CA ARG A 477 -8.85 14.52 -11.35
C ARG A 477 -10.01 14.29 -12.30
N LEU A 478 -10.64 13.13 -12.18
CA LEU A 478 -11.86 12.79 -12.91
C LEU A 478 -13.08 13.06 -12.02
N LEU A 479 -13.98 13.88 -12.52
CA LEU A 479 -15.27 14.20 -11.88
C LEU A 479 -16.37 13.50 -12.65
N ILE A 480 -16.98 12.45 -12.09
CA ILE A 480 -18.07 11.69 -12.71
C ILE A 480 -19.41 12.32 -12.28
N GLY A 481 -20.39 12.34 -13.19
CA GLY A 481 -21.70 12.95 -12.98
C GLY A 481 -21.79 14.41 -13.44
N ILE A 482 -20.71 14.96 -14.01
CA ILE A 482 -20.68 16.36 -14.50
C ILE A 482 -20.05 16.40 -15.90
N PRO A 483 -20.69 17.06 -16.86
CA PRO A 483 -20.07 17.38 -18.13
C PRO A 483 -19.00 18.48 -17.97
N GLY A 484 -17.90 18.35 -18.69
CA GLY A 484 -16.82 19.33 -18.64
C GLY A 484 -17.17 20.67 -19.30
N LYS A 485 -16.71 21.76 -18.72
CA LYS A 485 -16.84 23.10 -19.25
C LYS A 485 -15.74 23.40 -20.27
N SER A 486 -16.09 24.18 -21.27
CA SER A 486 -15.10 24.74 -22.21
C SER A 486 -14.38 25.93 -21.58
N ASN A 487 -13.07 25.81 -21.38
CA ASN A 487 -12.25 26.86 -20.75
C ASN A 487 -11.41 27.67 -21.76
N ALA A 488 -11.70 27.53 -23.08
CA ALA A 488 -10.91 28.14 -24.15
C ALA A 488 -10.75 29.67 -23.99
N PHE A 489 -11.82 30.38 -23.66
CA PHE A 489 -11.78 31.85 -23.48
C PHE A 489 -10.98 32.26 -22.24
N ALA A 490 -11.15 31.54 -21.13
CA ALA A 490 -10.40 31.81 -19.92
C ALA A 490 -8.91 31.56 -20.11
N ILE A 491 -8.56 30.46 -20.79
CA ILE A 491 -7.19 30.09 -21.13
C ILE A 491 -6.58 31.16 -22.09
N SER A 492 -7.28 31.49 -23.17
CA SER A 492 -6.82 32.48 -24.14
C SER A 492 -6.59 33.85 -23.53
N GLY A 493 -7.48 34.31 -22.64
CA GLY A 493 -7.32 35.58 -21.94
C GLY A 493 -6.10 35.62 -21.04
N LYS A 494 -5.83 34.56 -20.31
CA LYS A 494 -4.63 34.45 -19.48
C LYS A 494 -3.34 34.29 -20.27
N LEU A 495 -3.39 33.71 -21.47
CA LEU A 495 -2.26 33.65 -22.39
C LEU A 495 -1.99 34.98 -23.10
N GLY A 496 -2.80 35.99 -22.87
CA GLY A 496 -2.57 37.36 -23.37
C GLY A 496 -3.38 37.72 -24.61
N LEU A 497 -4.37 36.94 -25.00
CA LEU A 497 -5.30 37.33 -26.07
C LEU A 497 -6.10 38.56 -25.66
N PRO A 498 -6.12 39.69 -26.47
CA PRO A 498 -6.87 40.88 -26.12
C PRO A 498 -8.33 40.61 -25.78
N SER A 499 -8.83 41.27 -24.72
CA SER A 499 -10.19 41.08 -24.24
C SER A 499 -11.26 41.39 -25.30
N GLU A 500 -10.98 42.35 -26.19
CA GLU A 500 -11.85 42.73 -27.30
C GLU A 500 -12.08 41.54 -28.28
N ILE A 501 -11.02 40.77 -28.59
CA ILE A 501 -11.14 39.58 -29.44
C ILE A 501 -11.99 38.50 -28.73
N ILE A 502 -11.78 38.32 -27.43
CA ILE A 502 -12.53 37.33 -26.63
C ILE A 502 -14.01 37.71 -26.56
N GLU A 503 -14.33 38.97 -26.33
CA GLU A 503 -15.72 39.45 -26.30
C GLU A 503 -16.39 39.30 -27.66
N ASN A 504 -15.70 39.66 -28.76
CA ASN A 504 -16.21 39.41 -30.10
C ASN A 504 -16.45 37.92 -30.38
N ALA A 505 -15.55 37.04 -29.95
CA ALA A 505 -15.71 35.59 -30.10
C ALA A 505 -16.90 35.09 -29.29
N LYS A 506 -17.10 35.54 -28.06
CA LYS A 506 -18.26 35.21 -27.24
C LYS A 506 -19.58 35.67 -27.83
N ALA A 507 -19.57 36.82 -28.56
CA ALA A 507 -20.76 37.32 -29.23
C ALA A 507 -21.20 36.42 -30.39
N ASN A 508 -20.28 35.68 -31.01
CA ASN A 508 -20.56 34.77 -32.11
C ASN A 508 -21.07 33.36 -31.65
N ILE A 509 -21.08 33.08 -30.33
CA ILE A 509 -21.66 31.84 -29.79
C ILE A 509 -23.18 32.00 -29.65
N GLY A 510 -23.93 30.97 -30.03
CA GLY A 510 -25.39 30.97 -29.94
C GLY A 510 -25.88 31.14 -28.49
N THR A 511 -27.10 31.71 -28.34
CA THR A 511 -27.71 31.93 -27.01
C THR A 511 -28.06 30.65 -26.28
N SER A 512 -28.39 29.58 -26.97
CA SER A 512 -28.66 28.24 -26.41
C SER A 512 -27.42 27.62 -25.77
N ASP A 513 -26.25 27.78 -26.43
CA ASP A 513 -25.02 27.19 -25.96
C ASP A 513 -24.49 27.92 -24.72
N LYS A 514 -24.73 29.25 -24.60
CA LYS A 514 -24.39 30.03 -23.41
C LYS A 514 -25.20 29.59 -22.18
N ALA A 515 -26.54 29.46 -22.35
CA ALA A 515 -27.40 29.02 -21.25
C ALA A 515 -27.03 27.61 -20.74
N PHE A 516 -26.65 26.71 -21.64
CA PHE A 516 -26.18 25.36 -21.28
C PHE A 516 -24.83 25.36 -20.55
N GLU A 517 -23.89 26.20 -20.99
CA GLU A 517 -22.57 26.34 -20.31
C GLU A 517 -22.69 26.96 -18.92
N ASP A 518 -23.65 27.87 -18.70
CA ASP A 518 -23.91 28.46 -17.38
C ASP A 518 -24.47 27.40 -16.40
N VAL A 519 -25.41 26.56 -16.84
CA VAL A 519 -25.95 25.45 -16.04
C VAL A 519 -24.85 24.44 -15.67
N ILE A 520 -23.97 24.09 -16.61
CA ILE A 520 -22.83 23.24 -16.35
C ILE A 520 -21.91 23.86 -15.29
N SER A 521 -21.66 25.17 -15.36
CA SER A 521 -20.84 25.90 -14.40
C SER A 521 -21.38 25.83 -12.97
N ASP A 522 -22.69 25.95 -12.81
CA ASP A 522 -23.34 25.85 -11.50
C ASP A 522 -23.37 24.42 -10.95
N LEU A 523 -23.56 23.42 -11.80
CA LEU A 523 -23.45 22.01 -11.44
C LEU A 523 -22.03 21.63 -10.98
N GLU A 524 -21.01 22.10 -11.69
CA GLU A 524 -19.61 21.85 -11.33
C GLU A 524 -19.26 22.46 -9.97
N ARG A 525 -19.69 23.70 -9.70
CA ARG A 525 -19.48 24.34 -8.39
C ARG A 525 -20.17 23.57 -7.25
N SER A 526 -21.43 23.18 -7.45
CA SER A 526 -22.20 22.43 -6.46
C SER A 526 -21.54 21.08 -6.15
N ARG A 527 -21.06 20.38 -7.17
CA ARG A 527 -20.40 19.07 -7.00
C ARG A 527 -19.07 19.18 -6.29
N VAL A 528 -18.22 20.15 -6.66
CA VAL A 528 -16.94 20.39 -5.96
C VAL A 528 -17.18 20.68 -4.48
N THR A 529 -18.25 21.38 -4.14
CA THR A 529 -18.63 21.61 -2.75
C THR A 529 -19.06 20.31 -2.06
N ILE A 530 -19.90 19.50 -2.71
CA ILE A 530 -20.35 18.20 -2.19
C ILE A 530 -19.17 17.25 -1.96
N GLU A 531 -18.22 17.18 -2.88
CA GLU A 531 -17.04 16.32 -2.73
C GLU A 531 -16.13 16.75 -1.58
N LYS A 532 -15.96 18.06 -1.37
CA LYS A 532 -15.24 18.58 -0.20
C LYS A 532 -15.93 18.19 1.10
N GLU A 533 -17.24 18.37 1.17
CA GLU A 533 -18.04 18.00 2.35
C GLU A 533 -18.00 16.48 2.60
N GLN A 534 -18.05 15.65 1.55
CA GLN A 534 -17.91 14.20 1.67
C GLN A 534 -16.54 13.79 2.19
N ALA A 535 -15.47 14.44 1.71
CA ALA A 535 -14.11 14.17 2.19
C ALA A 535 -13.95 14.54 3.68
N GLU A 536 -14.55 15.64 4.13
CA GLU A 536 -14.59 16.04 5.54
C GLU A 536 -15.41 15.05 6.39
N ILE A 537 -16.55 14.58 5.89
CA ILE A 537 -17.37 13.56 6.55
C ILE A 537 -16.59 12.24 6.71
N GLU A 538 -15.83 11.82 5.71
CA GLU A 538 -14.99 10.62 5.81
C GLU A 538 -13.87 10.76 6.85
N LEU A 539 -13.27 11.96 6.95
CA LEU A 539 -12.29 12.28 7.99
C LEU A 539 -12.93 12.21 9.39
N TYR A 540 -14.10 12.84 9.57
CA TYR A 540 -14.81 12.78 10.85
C TYR A 540 -15.27 11.36 11.21
N LYS A 541 -15.70 10.55 10.25
CA LYS A 541 -16.00 9.13 10.51
C LYS A 541 -14.81 8.36 11.06
N LYS A 542 -13.63 8.56 10.51
CA LYS A 542 -12.39 7.93 11.03
C LYS A 542 -12.06 8.41 12.44
N GLU A 543 -12.15 9.71 12.70
CA GLU A 543 -11.95 10.26 14.06
C GLU A 543 -12.94 9.68 15.06
N ILE A 544 -14.21 9.56 14.68
CA ILE A 544 -15.25 8.98 15.53
C ILE A 544 -14.94 7.49 15.82
N GLU A 545 -14.48 6.75 14.83
CA GLU A 545 -14.15 5.33 14.99
C GLU A 545 -12.91 5.13 15.89
N GLU A 546 -11.90 5.98 15.74
CA GLU A 546 -10.74 5.99 16.66
C GLU A 546 -11.13 6.36 18.09
N LEU A 547 -11.98 7.38 18.26
CA LEU A 547 -12.48 7.79 19.56
C LEU A 547 -13.32 6.70 20.23
N LYS A 548 -14.17 6.01 19.44
CA LYS A 548 -14.98 4.88 19.91
C LYS A 548 -14.10 3.74 20.39
N ASN A 549 -13.05 3.40 19.64
CA ASN A 549 -12.10 2.36 20.04
C ASN A 549 -11.31 2.76 21.30
N ARG A 550 -10.89 4.02 21.43
CA ARG A 550 -10.23 4.52 22.65
C ARG A 550 -11.16 4.48 23.87
N LEU A 551 -12.44 4.84 23.68
CA LEU A 551 -13.44 4.75 24.73
C LEU A 551 -13.68 3.30 25.16
N LYS A 552 -13.80 2.35 24.22
CA LYS A 552 -13.98 0.94 24.50
C LYS A 552 -12.84 0.38 25.36
N ILE A 553 -11.58 0.62 24.96
CA ILE A 553 -10.40 0.20 25.72
C ILE A 553 -10.38 0.84 27.12
N LYS A 554 -10.80 2.11 27.25
CA LYS A 554 -10.84 2.80 28.54
C LYS A 554 -11.94 2.24 29.45
N THR A 555 -13.09 1.88 28.90
CA THR A 555 -14.19 1.25 29.62
C THR A 555 -13.79 -0.14 30.12
N GLU A 556 -13.21 -0.97 29.26
CA GLU A 556 -12.70 -2.30 29.64
C GLU A 556 -11.68 -2.22 30.79
N ARG A 557 -10.74 -1.25 30.72
CA ARG A 557 -9.78 -1.03 31.82
C ARG A 557 -10.42 -0.55 33.11
N LEU A 558 -11.53 0.19 33.05
CA LEU A 558 -12.25 0.65 34.22
C LEU A 558 -13.04 -0.51 34.85
N ASP A 559 -13.62 -1.38 34.03
CA ASP A 559 -14.33 -2.57 34.48
C ASP A 559 -13.37 -3.55 35.16
N GLU A 560 -12.18 -3.83 34.55
CA GLU A 560 -11.14 -4.65 35.17
C GLU A 560 -10.67 -4.11 36.54
N LYS A 561 -10.49 -2.76 36.63
CA LYS A 561 -10.14 -2.13 37.90
C LYS A 561 -11.25 -2.23 38.93
N SER A 562 -12.51 -2.06 38.50
CA SER A 562 -13.68 -2.18 39.37
C SER A 562 -13.78 -3.59 39.95
N ASP A 563 -13.64 -4.61 39.08
CA ASP A 563 -13.68 -6.01 39.51
C ASP A 563 -12.55 -6.35 40.48
N SER A 564 -11.34 -5.88 40.24
CA SER A 564 -10.20 -6.04 41.14
C SER A 564 -10.40 -5.39 42.49
N ILE A 565 -11.05 -4.21 42.54
CA ILE A 565 -11.38 -3.52 43.81
C ILE A 565 -12.45 -4.28 44.58
N ILE A 566 -13.48 -4.80 43.88
CA ILE A 566 -14.56 -5.58 44.49
C ILE A 566 -14.01 -6.90 45.04
N GLU A 567 -13.12 -7.57 44.33
CA GLU A 567 -12.50 -8.82 44.75
C GLU A 567 -11.64 -8.62 46.01
N LYS A 568 -10.79 -7.57 46.05
CA LYS A 568 -10.03 -7.22 47.24
C LYS A 568 -10.91 -6.87 48.44
N ALA A 569 -12.01 -6.13 48.21
CA ALA A 569 -12.95 -5.80 49.28
C ALA A 569 -13.67 -7.06 49.83
N ARG A 570 -13.94 -8.07 49.00
CA ARG A 570 -14.50 -9.36 49.42
C ARG A 570 -13.46 -10.15 50.23
N GLU A 571 -12.23 -10.25 49.79
CA GLU A 571 -11.15 -10.92 50.51
C GLU A 571 -10.91 -10.29 51.91
N GLU A 572 -10.92 -8.94 52.00
CA GLU A 572 -10.81 -8.22 53.26
C GLU A 572 -12.01 -8.49 54.17
N ALA A 573 -13.23 -8.53 53.63
CA ALA A 573 -14.43 -8.85 54.41
C ALA A 573 -14.41 -10.32 54.92
N ASP A 574 -14.00 -11.27 54.10
CA ASP A 574 -13.84 -12.65 54.50
C ASP A 574 -12.77 -12.84 55.57
N ALA A 575 -11.67 -12.14 55.49
CA ALA A 575 -10.61 -12.16 56.50
C ALA A 575 -11.12 -11.62 57.84
N ILE A 576 -11.89 -10.53 57.86
CA ILE A 576 -12.52 -9.96 59.05
C ILE A 576 -13.52 -10.91 59.68
N LEU A 577 -14.34 -11.59 58.85
CA LEU A 577 -15.34 -12.58 59.34
C LEU A 577 -14.67 -13.81 59.93
N ARG A 578 -13.55 -14.31 59.36
CA ARG A 578 -12.77 -15.40 59.92
C ARG A 578 -12.15 -15.04 61.27
N GLU A 579 -11.51 -13.86 61.39
CA GLU A 579 -10.93 -13.35 62.63
C GLU A 579 -12.00 -13.17 63.71
N ALA A 580 -13.20 -12.68 63.35
CA ALA A 580 -14.33 -12.55 64.30
C ALA A 580 -14.86 -13.92 64.75
N LYS A 581 -14.92 -14.89 63.83
CA LYS A 581 -15.36 -16.29 64.17
C LYS A 581 -14.37 -16.99 65.08
N GLU A 582 -13.07 -16.88 64.79
CA GLU A 582 -12.01 -17.47 65.61
C GLU A 582 -12.07 -16.88 67.05
N THR A 583 -12.24 -15.55 67.15
CA THR A 583 -12.37 -14.87 68.45
C THR A 583 -13.59 -15.30 69.23
N ALA A 584 -14.75 -15.49 68.51
CA ALA A 584 -15.98 -15.98 69.09
C ALA A 584 -15.81 -17.45 69.64
N ASP A 585 -15.21 -18.29 68.78
CA ASP A 585 -14.96 -19.72 69.12
C ASP A 585 -13.97 -19.85 70.32
N GLU A 586 -12.92 -19.00 70.37
CA GLU A 586 -12.01 -18.96 71.57
C GLU A 586 -12.72 -18.52 72.81
N THR A 587 -13.57 -17.45 72.69
CA THR A 587 -14.31 -16.95 73.84
C THR A 587 -15.34 -17.96 74.37
N ILE A 588 -16.02 -18.70 73.47
CA ILE A 588 -16.94 -19.80 73.83
C ILE A 588 -16.20 -20.96 74.53
N ARG A 589 -14.98 -21.32 74.04
CA ARG A 589 -14.12 -22.33 74.65
C ARG A 589 -13.70 -21.93 76.06
N ASP A 590 -13.28 -20.69 76.25
CA ASP A 590 -12.85 -20.17 77.53
C ASP A 590 -14.05 -20.06 78.49
N PHE A 591 -15.19 -19.67 77.96
CA PHE A 591 -16.45 -19.66 78.72
C PHE A 591 -16.87 -21.09 79.19
N ASN A 592 -16.79 -22.06 78.30
CA ASN A 592 -17.13 -23.45 78.64
C ASN A 592 -16.12 -24.09 79.60
N LYS A 593 -14.83 -23.69 79.56
CA LYS A 593 -13.82 -24.07 80.53
C LYS A 593 -14.07 -23.50 81.92
N ALA A 594 -14.40 -22.19 81.97
CA ALA A 594 -14.72 -21.46 83.18
C ALA A 594 -16.01 -21.94 83.81
N ALA A 595 -17.01 -22.28 83.06
CA ALA A 595 -18.31 -22.86 83.54
C ALA A 595 -18.13 -24.21 84.24
N LYS A 596 -17.13 -25.03 83.90
CA LYS A 596 -16.80 -26.28 84.50
C LYS A 596 -16.05 -26.12 85.86
N ASN A 597 -15.42 -24.93 86.10
CA ASN A 597 -14.58 -24.74 87.34
C ASN A 597 -15.17 -23.78 88.37
N GLY A 598 -16.46 -23.43 88.33
CA GLY A 598 -17.08 -22.57 89.31
C GLY A 598 -16.82 -21.10 89.04
N MET A 599 -17.65 -20.50 88.26
CA MET A 599 -17.47 -19.12 87.68
C MET A 599 -17.60 -18.02 88.73
N THR A 600 -16.65 -17.12 88.84
CA THR A 600 -16.73 -15.87 89.56
C THR A 600 -17.07 -14.69 88.63
N ILE A 601 -17.74 -13.66 89.24
CA ILE A 601 -18.15 -12.43 88.46
C ILE A 601 -16.95 -11.75 87.79
N GLN A 602 -15.75 -11.90 88.28
CA GLN A 602 -14.49 -11.34 87.70
C GLN A 602 -14.09 -12.00 86.35
N ASP A 603 -14.39 -13.31 86.15
CA ASP A 603 -14.09 -14.04 84.92
C ASP A 603 -15.00 -13.63 83.74
N LEU A 604 -16.25 -13.28 84.10
CA LEU A 604 -17.19 -12.72 83.06
C LEU A 604 -16.81 -11.32 82.64
N GLU A 605 -16.35 -10.46 83.57
CA GLU A 605 -15.85 -9.11 83.21
C GLU A 605 -14.56 -9.18 82.38
N ALA A 606 -13.63 -10.06 82.65
CA ALA A 606 -12.39 -10.27 81.91
C ALA A 606 -12.71 -10.73 80.44
N GLY A 607 -13.71 -11.61 80.25
CA GLY A 607 -14.18 -12.01 78.89
C GLY A 607 -14.78 -10.85 78.10
N ARG A 608 -15.63 -10.02 78.73
CA ARG A 608 -16.20 -8.84 78.13
C ARG A 608 -15.17 -7.80 77.75
N GLU A 609 -14.15 -7.63 78.60
CA GLU A 609 -13.10 -6.64 78.33
C GLU A 609 -12.18 -7.05 77.15
N ARG A 610 -11.92 -8.37 76.95
CA ARG A 610 -11.22 -8.91 75.79
C ARG A 610 -11.98 -8.68 74.51
N ILE A 611 -13.30 -8.93 74.40
CA ILE A 611 -14.14 -8.67 73.25
C ILE A 611 -14.17 -7.17 72.96
N ARG A 612 -14.28 -6.32 74.00
CA ARG A 612 -14.24 -4.87 73.86
C ARG A 612 -12.92 -4.34 73.31
N LYS A 613 -11.78 -4.81 73.83
CA LYS A 613 -10.44 -4.48 73.31
C LYS A 613 -10.21 -4.99 71.86
N GLN A 614 -10.79 -6.08 71.45
CA GLN A 614 -10.72 -6.61 70.09
C GLN A 614 -11.58 -5.75 69.14
N LEU A 615 -12.80 -5.35 69.56
CA LEU A 615 -13.63 -4.41 68.81
C LEU A 615 -12.99 -3.04 68.66
N GLU A 616 -12.30 -2.56 69.71
CA GLU A 616 -11.54 -1.30 69.66
C GLU A 616 -10.30 -1.41 68.75
N LYS A 617 -9.63 -2.58 68.72
CA LYS A 617 -8.50 -2.82 67.73
C LYS A 617 -9.01 -2.86 66.27
N THR A 618 -10.16 -3.46 66.04
CA THR A 618 -10.77 -3.53 64.71
C THR A 618 -11.23 -2.16 64.23
N ASN A 619 -11.76 -1.32 65.11
CA ASN A 619 -12.15 0.06 64.83
C ASN A 619 -10.90 0.95 64.71
N ALA A 620 -9.83 0.70 65.47
CA ALA A 620 -8.56 1.44 65.31
C ALA A 620 -7.86 1.12 64.00
N LYS A 621 -7.89 -0.13 63.50
CA LYS A 621 -7.42 -0.47 62.16
C LYS A 621 -8.19 0.24 61.02
N LYS A 622 -9.51 0.44 61.18
CA LYS A 622 -10.32 1.25 60.24
C LYS A 622 -9.92 2.73 60.24
N ALA A 623 -9.49 3.27 61.38
CA ALA A 623 -9.06 4.66 61.51
C ALA A 623 -7.61 4.90 60.99
N ALA A 624 -6.75 3.84 61.00
CA ALA A 624 -5.33 3.94 60.60
C ALA A 624 -5.08 3.89 59.07
N ASN A 625 -6.10 3.53 58.25
CA ASN A 625 -5.94 3.42 56.80
C ASN A 625 -6.43 4.65 55.99
N LYS A 626 -6.63 5.80 56.65
CA LYS A 626 -6.78 7.09 55.98
C LYS A 626 -5.54 7.96 56.34
N PRO A 627 -4.64 8.25 55.42
CA PRO A 627 -3.69 9.32 55.63
C PRO A 627 -4.49 10.64 55.62
N VAL A 628 -4.69 11.25 56.78
CA VAL A 628 -5.19 12.62 56.89
C VAL A 628 -4.05 13.51 56.46
N GLN A 629 -4.00 13.86 55.20
CA GLN A 629 -3.22 15.02 54.73
C GLN A 629 -4.00 16.27 55.13
N THR A 630 -3.65 16.83 56.27
CA THR A 630 -4.12 18.18 56.63
C THR A 630 -3.37 19.20 55.81
N SER A 631 -4.10 19.88 54.93
CA SER A 631 -3.52 21.02 54.21
C SER A 631 -3.30 22.19 55.14
N ASN A 632 -2.08 22.72 55.23
CA ASN A 632 -1.72 23.91 56.00
C ASN A 632 -1.94 25.23 55.22
N HIS A 633 -2.90 25.26 54.30
CA HIS A 633 -3.19 26.43 53.48
C HIS A 633 -4.06 27.45 54.24
N THR A 634 -3.71 28.71 54.12
CA THR A 634 -4.45 29.86 54.70
C THR A 634 -5.47 30.37 53.67
N ALA A 635 -6.50 31.13 54.14
CA ALA A 635 -7.52 31.68 53.25
C ALA A 635 -6.95 32.60 52.16
N ALA A 636 -5.74 33.11 52.32
CA ALA A 636 -5.03 33.99 51.38
C ALA A 636 -4.39 33.22 50.20
N ASP A 637 -4.18 31.92 50.33
CA ASP A 637 -3.50 31.07 49.33
C ASP A 637 -4.46 30.63 48.18
N PHE A 638 -5.76 30.79 48.35
CA PHE A 638 -6.77 30.38 47.36
C PHE A 638 -7.19 31.54 46.46
N HIS A 639 -7.03 31.35 45.16
CA HIS A 639 -7.46 32.28 44.11
C HIS A 639 -8.54 31.68 43.25
N ILE A 640 -9.37 32.52 42.66
CA ILE A 640 -10.39 32.08 41.70
C ILE A 640 -9.67 31.53 40.45
N GLY A 641 -9.98 30.29 40.11
CA GLY A 641 -9.32 29.58 38.99
C GLY A 641 -8.30 28.55 39.41
N ASP A 642 -7.90 28.48 40.68
CA ASP A 642 -6.96 27.46 41.17
C ASP A 642 -7.59 26.07 41.03
N LYS A 643 -6.76 25.11 40.60
CA LYS A 643 -7.15 23.69 40.59
C LYS A 643 -6.88 23.10 41.97
N VAL A 644 -7.92 22.54 42.57
CA VAL A 644 -7.91 22.00 43.90
C VAL A 644 -8.48 20.59 43.92
N HIS A 645 -7.92 19.75 44.83
CA HIS A 645 -8.45 18.42 45.12
C HIS A 645 -9.27 18.47 46.41
N VAL A 646 -10.50 18.00 46.37
CA VAL A 646 -11.40 17.93 47.53
C VAL A 646 -11.23 16.59 48.23
N ILE A 647 -10.58 16.59 49.39
CA ILE A 647 -10.19 15.37 50.13
C ILE A 647 -11.40 14.52 50.52
N SER A 648 -12.48 15.13 51.02
CA SER A 648 -13.66 14.41 51.45
C SER A 648 -14.44 13.72 50.33
N MET A 649 -14.29 14.20 49.09
CA MET A 649 -15.01 13.70 47.91
C MET A 649 -14.11 12.95 46.94
N ASP A 650 -12.76 12.99 47.14
CA ASP A 650 -11.75 12.44 46.24
C ASP A 650 -11.93 12.88 44.78
N LEU A 651 -12.23 14.19 44.60
CA LEU A 651 -12.50 14.78 43.28
C LEU A 651 -11.70 16.06 43.07
N ASP A 652 -11.26 16.24 41.84
CA ASP A 652 -10.59 17.47 41.42
C ASP A 652 -11.61 18.53 40.98
N GLY A 653 -11.37 19.76 41.40
CA GLY A 653 -12.25 20.89 41.08
C GLY A 653 -11.49 22.18 40.82
N THR A 654 -12.21 23.21 40.44
CA THR A 654 -11.66 24.58 40.27
C THR A 654 -12.36 25.54 41.23
N VAL A 655 -11.59 26.38 41.92
CA VAL A 655 -12.10 27.40 42.85
C VAL A 655 -12.90 28.45 42.08
N HIS A 656 -14.15 28.64 42.50
CA HIS A 656 -15.08 29.56 41.84
C HIS A 656 -15.30 30.83 42.65
N THR A 657 -15.21 30.79 44.00
CA THR A 657 -15.33 31.94 44.88
C THR A 657 -14.18 31.97 45.87
N LEU A 658 -13.81 33.19 46.32
CA LEU A 658 -12.85 33.33 47.42
C LEU A 658 -13.44 32.84 48.76
N PRO A 659 -12.61 32.35 49.69
CA PRO A 659 -13.07 31.92 51.01
C PRO A 659 -13.84 32.98 51.76
N ASP A 660 -14.96 32.60 52.40
CA ASP A 660 -15.73 33.46 53.29
C ASP A 660 -15.09 33.58 54.69
N SER A 661 -15.61 34.44 55.56
CA SER A 661 -15.12 34.65 56.92
C SER A 661 -15.10 33.40 57.81
N LYS A 662 -15.73 32.29 57.41
CA LYS A 662 -15.78 30.98 58.04
C LYS A 662 -14.87 29.94 57.36
N GLY A 663 -14.13 30.34 56.30
CA GLY A 663 -13.23 29.49 55.57
C GLY A 663 -13.88 28.56 54.56
N PHE A 664 -15.12 28.87 54.08
CA PHE A 664 -15.80 28.12 53.03
C PHE A 664 -15.66 28.82 51.68
N LEU A 665 -15.41 28.05 50.65
CA LEU A 665 -15.37 28.50 49.25
C LEU A 665 -16.13 27.53 48.35
N THR A 666 -16.54 27.97 47.17
CA THR A 666 -17.25 27.17 46.20
C THR A 666 -16.26 26.58 45.20
N VAL A 667 -16.25 25.25 45.07
CA VAL A 667 -15.47 24.49 44.11
C VAL A 667 -16.38 23.91 43.04
N SER A 668 -16.03 24.13 41.78
CA SER A 668 -16.70 23.54 40.62
C SER A 668 -16.02 22.21 40.25
N MET A 669 -16.72 21.10 40.38
CA MET A 669 -16.29 19.75 40.06
C MET A 669 -17.14 19.23 38.88
N GLY A 670 -16.73 19.55 37.64
CA GLY A 670 -17.50 19.24 36.44
C GLY A 670 -18.83 20.02 36.39
N ILE A 671 -19.95 19.31 36.51
CA ILE A 671 -21.32 19.90 36.47
C ILE A 671 -21.80 20.34 37.87
N LEU A 672 -21.13 19.90 38.92
CA LEU A 672 -21.52 20.14 40.31
C LEU A 672 -20.69 21.27 40.92
N ASN A 673 -21.39 22.24 41.57
CA ASN A 673 -20.77 23.27 42.40
C ASN A 673 -21.07 22.96 43.88
N SER A 674 -20.00 22.74 44.66
CA SER A 674 -20.14 22.43 46.09
C SER A 674 -19.42 23.45 46.95
N LYS A 675 -19.98 23.73 48.14
CA LYS A 675 -19.37 24.62 49.14
C LYS A 675 -18.50 23.77 50.06
N VAL A 676 -17.19 24.00 50.01
CA VAL A 676 -16.17 23.17 50.67
C VAL A 676 -15.32 24.04 51.61
N ASN A 677 -14.88 23.50 52.76
CA ASN A 677 -13.99 24.23 53.66
C ASN A 677 -12.53 24.14 53.17
N ILE A 678 -11.74 25.21 53.38
CA ILE A 678 -10.34 25.29 53.00
C ILE A 678 -9.47 24.17 53.59
N LYS A 679 -9.84 23.61 54.73
CA LYS A 679 -9.14 22.48 55.36
C LYS A 679 -9.30 21.15 54.60
N ASP A 680 -10.28 21.08 53.74
CA ASP A 680 -10.61 19.90 52.97
C ASP A 680 -10.10 20.01 51.50
N LEU A 681 -9.20 20.97 51.25
CA LEU A 681 -8.69 21.26 49.91
C LEU A 681 -7.18 21.21 49.86
N ILE A 682 -6.66 20.60 48.79
CA ILE A 682 -5.22 20.65 48.39
C ILE A 682 -5.10 21.37 47.08
N ILE A 683 -4.23 22.38 46.97
CA ILE A 683 -3.97 23.11 45.75
C ILE A 683 -3.09 22.22 44.86
N LEU A 684 -3.59 21.85 43.67
CA LEU A 684 -2.87 21.07 42.66
C LEU A 684 -2.07 21.95 41.70
N LYS A 685 -2.63 23.13 41.36
CA LYS A 685 -1.98 24.09 40.45
C LYS A 685 -2.52 25.47 40.71
N GLU A 686 -1.66 26.44 40.96
CA GLU A 686 -2.03 27.84 41.03
C GLU A 686 -2.35 28.39 39.65
N ALA A 687 -3.34 29.28 39.56
CA ALA A 687 -3.70 29.97 38.33
C ALA A 687 -2.55 30.91 37.88
N SER A 688 -2.20 30.87 36.60
CA SER A 688 -1.18 31.77 36.05
C SER A 688 -1.65 33.22 36.10
N GLU A 689 -0.71 34.21 36.09
CA GLU A 689 -1.09 35.63 36.16
C GLU A 689 -2.03 36.10 35.05
N THR A 690 -1.92 35.51 33.87
CA THR A 690 -2.84 35.70 32.75
C THR A 690 -4.24 35.11 33.00
N GLU A 691 -4.34 34.02 33.76
CA GLU A 691 -5.63 33.43 34.15
C GLU A 691 -6.28 34.21 35.33
N LYS A 692 -5.45 34.81 36.20
CA LYS A 692 -5.90 35.67 37.32
C LYS A 692 -6.55 36.97 36.84
N LEU A 693 -6.08 37.55 35.73
CA LEU A 693 -6.67 38.77 35.13
C LEU A 693 -7.97 38.54 34.36
N ASN A 694 -8.12 37.39 33.72
CA ASN A 694 -9.33 37.02 32.98
C ASN A 694 -10.51 36.60 33.85
N ASN A 695 -10.25 36.13 35.08
CA ASN A 695 -11.29 35.69 36.01
C ASN A 695 -11.90 36.82 36.88
N LYS A 696 -11.34 38.06 36.86
CA LYS A 696 -11.93 39.22 37.51
C LYS A 696 -13.15 39.82 36.77
N LYS A 697 -13.43 39.37 35.52
CA LYS A 697 -14.61 39.72 34.75
C LYS A 697 -15.46 38.48 34.50
N SER A 698 -16.41 38.23 35.37
CA SER A 698 -17.64 37.42 35.27
C SER A 698 -17.46 35.91 34.82
N GLY A 699 -18.15 35.03 35.54
CA GLY A 699 -18.32 33.57 35.24
C GLY A 699 -18.99 33.19 33.93
N ILE A 700 -19.05 34.10 32.97
CA ILE A 700 -19.65 34.01 31.64
C ILE A 700 -18.58 33.55 30.58
N GLY A 701 -17.29 33.66 30.88
CA GLY A 701 -16.20 33.47 29.90
C GLY A 701 -15.97 32.03 29.38
N LYS A 702 -16.25 30.99 30.17
CA LYS A 702 -16.05 29.59 29.75
C LYS A 702 -17.19 28.98 28.94
N LEU A 703 -18.42 29.51 29.12
CA LEU A 703 -19.54 29.19 28.24
C LEU A 703 -19.40 29.84 26.86
N LYS A 704 -18.67 30.99 26.76
CA LYS A 704 -18.46 31.71 25.50
C LYS A 704 -17.54 31.01 24.49
N MET A 705 -16.43 30.41 24.93
CA MET A 705 -15.45 29.83 23.97
C MET A 705 -15.94 28.54 23.29
N ASN A 706 -16.78 27.72 23.93
CA ASN A 706 -17.32 26.52 23.31
C ASN A 706 -18.58 26.77 22.45
N LYS A 707 -19.30 27.89 22.66
CA LYS A 707 -20.47 28.25 21.83
C LYS A 707 -20.10 29.09 20.61
N THR A 708 -19.03 29.88 20.68
CA THR A 708 -18.60 30.74 19.57
C THR A 708 -18.11 29.95 18.34
N ALA A 709 -17.64 28.73 18.53
CA ALA A 709 -17.18 27.83 17.44
C ALA A 709 -18.34 27.09 16.72
N SER A 710 -19.59 27.18 17.21
CA SER A 710 -20.70 26.37 16.68
C SER A 710 -21.92 27.17 16.24
N ILE A 711 -21.93 28.52 16.39
CA ILE A 711 -23.07 29.34 16.03
C ILE A 711 -22.89 29.92 14.65
N SER A 712 -23.84 29.55 13.74
CA SER A 712 -23.88 30.09 12.37
C SER A 712 -24.27 31.56 12.42
N PRO A 713 -23.67 32.47 11.62
CA PRO A 713 -24.12 33.85 11.47
C PRO A 713 -25.49 33.99 10.79
N GLU A 714 -26.11 32.86 10.43
CA GLU A 714 -27.41 32.80 9.76
C GLU A 714 -28.35 31.79 10.45
N ILE A 715 -29.65 32.19 10.59
CA ILE A 715 -30.73 31.30 10.98
C ILE A 715 -31.80 31.22 9.88
N ASN A 716 -32.20 29.98 9.53
CA ASN A 716 -33.25 29.73 8.54
C ASN A 716 -34.58 29.36 9.23
N LEU A 717 -35.61 30.17 9.01
CA LEU A 717 -36.93 30.02 9.59
C LEU A 717 -37.99 29.60 8.53
N ILE A 718 -37.58 29.31 7.30
CA ILE A 718 -38.49 28.92 6.20
C ILE A 718 -39.19 27.60 6.56
N GLY A 719 -40.55 27.60 6.43
CA GLY A 719 -41.39 26.43 6.71
C GLY A 719 -41.85 26.29 8.17
N MET A 720 -41.42 27.19 9.07
CA MET A 720 -41.90 27.22 10.46
C MET A 720 -43.19 28.04 10.58
N THR A 721 -44.02 27.72 11.56
CA THR A 721 -45.13 28.58 11.99
C THR A 721 -44.59 29.85 12.69
N SER A 722 -45.40 30.92 12.79
CA SER A 722 -44.95 32.17 13.41
C SER A 722 -44.48 31.99 14.85
N ASP A 723 -45.14 31.14 15.62
CA ASP A 723 -44.80 30.90 17.03
C ASP A 723 -43.54 30.08 17.18
N GLU A 724 -43.36 29.03 16.39
CA GLU A 724 -42.12 28.23 16.35
C GLU A 724 -40.90 29.06 15.90
N ALA A 725 -41.10 29.92 14.89
CA ALA A 725 -40.05 30.80 14.40
C ALA A 725 -39.60 31.83 15.44
N ILE A 726 -40.52 32.38 16.25
CA ILE A 726 -40.20 33.33 17.32
C ILE A 726 -39.42 32.65 18.44
N ILE A 727 -39.74 31.39 18.81
CA ILE A 727 -39.04 30.64 19.85
C ILE A 727 -37.62 30.30 19.37
N ALA A 728 -37.47 29.86 18.12
CA ALA A 728 -36.16 29.56 17.53
C ALA A 728 -35.31 30.82 17.40
N LEU A 729 -35.91 31.94 17.00
CA LEU A 729 -35.24 33.22 16.84
C LEU A 729 -34.79 33.81 18.19
N ASP A 730 -35.60 33.70 19.23
CA ASP A 730 -35.28 34.17 20.59
C ASP A 730 -34.00 33.52 21.10
N LYS A 731 -33.96 32.20 21.07
CA LYS A 731 -32.78 31.43 21.48
C LYS A 731 -31.55 31.73 20.61
N TYR A 732 -31.74 31.88 19.31
CA TYR A 732 -30.61 32.18 18.39
C TYR A 732 -30.05 33.58 18.63
N LEU A 733 -30.90 34.61 18.82
CA LEU A 733 -30.45 35.97 19.08
C LEU A 733 -29.67 36.08 20.40
N ASP A 734 -30.13 35.40 21.47
CA ASP A 734 -29.40 35.33 22.72
C ASP A 734 -28.03 34.65 22.57
N ASP A 735 -28.00 33.51 21.88
CA ASP A 735 -26.76 32.77 21.61
C ASP A 735 -25.80 33.59 20.74
N ALA A 736 -26.30 34.25 19.67
CA ALA A 736 -25.49 35.09 18.77
C ALA A 736 -24.97 36.37 19.47
N PHE A 737 -25.80 37.01 20.33
CA PHE A 737 -25.38 38.14 21.12
C PHE A 737 -24.29 37.77 22.13
N LEU A 738 -24.44 36.66 22.84
CA LEU A 738 -23.42 36.12 23.75
C LEU A 738 -22.12 35.73 23.02
N ALA A 739 -22.22 35.34 21.77
CA ALA A 739 -21.07 34.99 20.94
C ALA A 739 -20.42 36.21 20.25
N HIS A 740 -20.95 37.41 20.39
CA HIS A 740 -20.55 38.67 19.73
C HIS A 740 -20.54 38.56 18.19
N ILE A 741 -21.48 37.79 17.62
CA ILE A 741 -21.67 37.69 16.18
C ILE A 741 -22.64 38.76 15.73
N SER A 742 -22.15 39.77 15.04
CA SER A 742 -22.95 40.87 14.46
C SER A 742 -22.30 41.32 13.15
N PRO A 743 -23.06 41.53 12.08
CA PRO A 743 -24.50 41.32 11.92
C PRO A 743 -24.93 39.86 11.80
N VAL A 744 -26.20 39.54 12.13
CA VAL A 744 -26.82 38.22 11.95
C VAL A 744 -27.85 38.25 10.83
N ARG A 745 -27.97 37.16 10.10
CA ARG A 745 -28.85 36.99 8.95
C ARG A 745 -30.01 36.06 9.29
N ILE A 746 -31.24 36.56 9.14
CA ILE A 746 -32.48 35.86 9.49
C ILE A 746 -33.26 35.60 8.22
N VAL A 747 -33.32 34.33 7.77
CA VAL A 747 -33.99 33.94 6.53
C VAL A 747 -35.39 33.47 6.83
N HIS A 748 -36.40 34.21 6.35
CA HIS A 748 -37.83 33.93 6.57
C HIS A 748 -38.62 33.71 5.25
N GLY A 749 -37.94 33.80 4.11
CA GLY A 749 -38.53 33.56 2.78
C GLY A 749 -39.39 34.74 2.26
N LYS A 750 -39.68 34.70 0.95
CA LYS A 750 -40.45 35.72 0.23
C LYS A 750 -41.98 35.51 0.26
N GLY A 751 -42.54 34.49 0.94
CA GLY A 751 -43.95 34.08 0.91
C GLY A 751 -44.95 35.19 1.23
N SER A 752 -46.10 34.91 1.85
CA SER A 752 -47.17 35.82 2.18
C SER A 752 -46.78 37.01 3.12
N GLY A 753 -45.51 37.02 3.62
CA GLY A 753 -45.00 38.07 4.51
C GLY A 753 -45.39 37.92 5.99
N VAL A 754 -46.15 36.90 6.35
CA VAL A 754 -46.57 36.64 7.74
C VAL A 754 -45.38 36.45 8.65
N LEU A 755 -44.47 35.59 8.25
CA LEU A 755 -43.26 35.27 9.01
C LEU A 755 -42.32 36.47 9.11
N ARG A 756 -42.12 37.23 8.03
CA ARG A 756 -41.38 38.49 8.01
C ARG A 756 -41.93 39.50 9.03
N ASN A 757 -43.23 39.68 9.04
CA ASN A 757 -43.90 40.61 9.95
C ASN A 757 -43.73 40.16 11.42
N ALA A 758 -43.83 38.86 11.68
CA ALA A 758 -43.61 38.31 13.02
C ALA A 758 -42.18 38.55 13.49
N VAL A 759 -41.18 38.27 12.64
CA VAL A 759 -39.75 38.50 12.88
C VAL A 759 -39.48 39.99 13.15
N HIS A 760 -39.99 40.91 12.30
CA HIS A 760 -39.79 42.36 12.48
C HIS A 760 -40.46 42.87 13.76
N ASN A 761 -41.66 42.40 14.12
CA ASN A 761 -42.35 42.78 15.34
C ASN A 761 -41.60 42.27 16.58
N TYR A 762 -40.98 41.12 16.48
CA TYR A 762 -40.20 40.55 17.54
C TYR A 762 -38.87 41.31 17.72
N LEU A 763 -38.12 41.60 16.66
CA LEU A 763 -36.85 42.34 16.67
C LEU A 763 -37.01 43.76 17.23
N LYS A 764 -38.16 44.45 17.00
CA LYS A 764 -38.48 45.76 17.57
C LYS A 764 -38.55 45.78 19.12
N ARG A 765 -38.85 44.61 19.72
CA ARG A 765 -39.03 44.47 21.19
C ARG A 765 -37.77 44.00 21.88
N GLN A 766 -36.78 43.56 21.13
CA GLN A 766 -35.53 43.02 21.67
C GLN A 766 -34.57 44.12 22.11
N LYS A 767 -34.12 44.10 23.39
CA LYS A 767 -33.25 45.11 23.99
C LYS A 767 -31.83 45.11 23.42
N HIS A 768 -31.37 43.97 22.94
CA HIS A 768 -30.01 43.77 22.46
C HIS A 768 -29.84 44.13 20.98
N VAL A 769 -30.92 44.27 20.20
CA VAL A 769 -30.90 44.66 18.80
C VAL A 769 -30.74 46.16 18.66
N LYS A 770 -29.73 46.62 17.91
CA LYS A 770 -29.45 48.03 17.59
C LYS A 770 -30.26 48.50 16.40
N SER A 771 -30.22 47.76 15.33
CA SER A 771 -30.93 48.06 14.08
C SER A 771 -31.22 46.77 13.33
N PHE A 772 -32.21 46.77 12.45
CA PHE A 772 -32.49 45.71 11.50
C PHE A 772 -33.01 46.30 10.18
N ARG A 773 -32.66 45.65 9.07
CA ARG A 773 -33.06 46.03 7.72
C ARG A 773 -33.39 44.81 6.90
N LEU A 774 -34.15 44.96 5.83
CA LEU A 774 -34.26 43.90 4.80
C LEU A 774 -32.94 43.75 4.05
N GLY A 775 -32.70 42.55 3.58
CA GLY A 775 -31.57 42.26 2.71
C GLY A 775 -31.61 43.04 1.41
N THR A 776 -30.45 43.44 0.91
CA THR A 776 -30.28 44.05 -0.41
C THR A 776 -30.02 43.02 -1.49
N PHE A 777 -29.93 43.42 -2.76
CA PHE A 777 -29.56 42.52 -3.88
C PHE A 777 -28.26 41.78 -3.61
N GLY A 778 -28.30 40.46 -3.62
CA GLY A 778 -27.20 39.57 -3.21
C GLY A 778 -27.25 39.07 -1.77
N GLU A 779 -28.02 39.69 -0.86
CA GLU A 779 -28.25 39.27 0.53
C GLU A 779 -29.54 38.47 0.75
N GLY A 780 -30.34 38.20 -0.31
CA GLY A 780 -31.60 37.46 -0.29
C GLY A 780 -32.85 38.32 -0.34
N ASP A 781 -32.71 39.62 -0.63
CA ASP A 781 -33.79 40.60 -0.86
C ASP A 781 -34.88 40.62 0.25
N TYR A 782 -36.15 40.69 -0.17
CA TYR A 782 -37.30 40.68 0.75
C TYR A 782 -37.52 39.38 1.53
N GLY A 783 -36.68 38.32 1.27
CA GLY A 783 -36.80 37.04 1.99
C GLY A 783 -35.88 36.96 3.23
N VAL A 784 -35.07 37.96 3.48
CA VAL A 784 -34.04 37.97 4.55
C VAL A 784 -34.13 39.28 5.34
N THR A 785 -33.91 39.21 6.65
CA THR A 785 -33.71 40.36 7.52
C THR A 785 -32.33 40.28 8.15
N ILE A 786 -31.56 41.36 8.07
CA ILE A 786 -30.27 41.53 8.73
C ILE A 786 -30.44 42.34 9.99
N ALA A 787 -29.98 41.80 11.12
CA ALA A 787 -30.06 42.45 12.42
C ALA A 787 -28.66 42.70 13.00
N GLU A 788 -28.44 43.89 13.54
CA GLU A 788 -27.23 44.31 14.23
C GLU A 788 -27.48 44.45 15.72
N PHE A 789 -26.54 44.00 16.55
CA PHE A 789 -26.62 44.11 17.98
C PHE A 789 -25.97 45.40 18.48
N LYS A 790 -26.38 45.80 19.71
CA LYS A 790 -25.73 46.89 20.46
C LYS A 790 -24.42 46.37 21.03
N ASP A 791 -23.40 47.26 21.01
CA ASP A 791 -22.05 46.92 21.53
C ASP A 791 -22.09 46.63 23.04
#